data_fae49c4ad7715268a2c84a3456e57565
#
_entry.id   fae49c4ad7715268a2c84a3456e57565
#
_cell.length_a   1.000
_cell.length_b   1.000
_cell.length_c   1.000
_cell.angle_alpha   90.00
_cell.angle_beta   90.00
_cell.angle_gamma   90.00
#
_symmetry.space_group_name_H-M   'P 1'
#
loop_
_entity.id
_entity.type
_entity.pdbx_description
1 polymer ?
#
loop_
_entity_poly.entity_id
_entity_poly.type
_entity_poly.pdbx_seq_one_letter_code
_entity_poly.pdbx_strand_id
1 'polypeptide(L)'
;MKNSLLTLIIISLIFIDSLFAQPITTEPVIAGKWITSWLLCGPIPVKESKDPAESYKHLVGFTTDYLVTNGGEQNPQIKAGDVLKYPRGSAKWRLFTAPDSIIDLRKTLSRESPVFAYAYTEVISDEAKVAFLSLGTNDGGKLWVNGLNIWDNPTQRGCVPDGDMIPVSLKKGKNTLLLKVEQHGNKWEFCCRFLPFSTSALAERGELFTISANETGEVIISSKFAAPVLNDLIQKLDIEITNGQDQLVVKEQRTADFCGKAKLDAKDYQLYHATFDARLKSGETINRKFSFHAGKRTDFKLFSSGKSDYRIALGASASESEKWAANELQHWIKEISGAELPIQNLDQPHQGPQYVIGFNEFIKTKTRSNAPADLDESFRYCNSGADVLIYGGKARGTMYGVMAYLENELGCRFYTPEVNVIPKRNEVTFYCLDHSEKPGIRVRNDFYFEAFNPIWAARNRMNGTLGFSKSNPQVGGTENYWAVHTFYPLMPPEEFYKKHPEYYSLIEGKRIYEHAQLCLTNPDVLKIITERIKKRMRESPEYLIYDVSQNDWHNPCQCDKCQAIVKREGTESGLMIWFVNQVAEAVEKDFPDKFIGTLAYQYTRTPPKSIRPHNNVVVRLCSIECCFAHDFKSCSENKSFLSDLKTWSSLAPHLYIWDYVVNFSHYLMPYPNFKVLQPNIQTLRENNSIGIMEQAAYQSRGGEFSELKAYLISRLLWNPDCDADKVITDFMYGYYGRAGKFVKQYFDLAQNLITPQSHIHFGLTPEDPIFSETFVNDACQVFEEALKVADNDEIYGRVEMAYLQVLYLKCKRTPVLAKYDGSYARFCKIVKREAVNNYAEAGEPHRAAFHRMVEMAK
;
A
#
# COMPACT_ATOMS: atom_id res chain seq x y z
N MET A 1 37.81 -73.55 16.89
CA MET A 1 38.57 -72.68 16.04
C MET A 1 37.85 -72.45 14.70
N LYS A 2 36.53 -72.18 14.73
CA LYS A 2 35.71 -71.81 13.50
C LYS A 2 34.78 -70.55 13.68
N ASN A 3 34.85 -69.88 14.85
CA ASN A 3 34.01 -68.72 15.11
C ASN A 3 34.80 -67.39 15.25
N SER A 4 36.14 -67.42 15.01
CA SER A 4 36.91 -66.15 15.11
C SER A 4 37.25 -65.51 13.75
N LEU A 5 36.87 -66.13 12.62
CA LEU A 5 37.20 -65.63 11.29
C LEU A 5 36.01 -64.83 10.66
N LEU A 6 34.78 -64.99 11.20
CA LEU A 6 33.61 -64.28 10.68
C LEU A 6 33.41 -62.88 11.30
N THR A 7 33.99 -62.66 12.47
CA THR A 7 33.89 -61.38 13.17
C THR A 7 34.93 -60.32 12.68
N LEU A 8 36.02 -60.79 12.04
CA LEU A 8 37.04 -59.87 11.47
C LEU A 8 36.71 -59.43 10.06
N ILE A 9 35.82 -60.10 9.32
CA ILE A 9 35.35 -59.67 7.96
C ILE A 9 34.18 -58.67 8.06
N ILE A 10 33.39 -58.67 9.12
CA ILE A 10 32.30 -57.71 9.31
C ILE A 10 32.82 -56.36 9.84
N ILE A 11 33.94 -56.32 10.55
CA ILE A 11 34.56 -55.07 11.04
C ILE A 11 35.40 -54.40 9.93
N SER A 12 35.89 -55.11 8.93
CA SER A 12 36.60 -54.51 7.77
C SER A 12 35.66 -53.97 6.66
N LEU A 13 34.35 -54.29 6.68
CA LEU A 13 33.38 -53.73 5.74
C LEU A 13 32.66 -52.46 6.24
N ILE A 14 32.85 -52.06 7.51
CA ILE A 14 32.28 -50.84 8.09
C ILE A 14 33.24 -49.62 8.01
N PHE A 15 34.50 -49.85 7.62
CA PHE A 15 35.53 -48.80 7.59
C PHE A 15 36.03 -48.41 6.19
N ILE A 16 35.38 -48.87 5.10
CA ILE A 16 35.80 -48.49 3.72
C ILE A 16 34.87 -47.44 3.06
N ASP A 17 33.80 -47.04 3.74
CA ASP A 17 32.87 -46.03 3.19
C ASP A 17 33.24 -44.56 3.47
N SER A 18 34.47 -44.27 3.93
CA SER A 18 34.86 -42.89 4.30
C SER A 18 36.03 -42.29 3.50
N LEU A 19 36.41 -42.83 2.35
CA LEU A 19 37.61 -42.33 1.60
C LEU A 19 37.32 -41.79 0.18
N PHE A 20 36.09 -41.76 -0.28
CA PHE A 20 35.75 -41.05 -1.52
C PHE A 20 34.84 -39.88 -1.18
N ALA A 21 35.35 -38.65 -1.34
CA ALA A 21 34.52 -37.45 -1.36
C ALA A 21 33.41 -37.66 -2.38
N GLN A 22 32.15 -37.66 -1.92
CA GLN A 22 31.03 -37.79 -2.87
C GLN A 22 31.10 -36.58 -3.83
N PRO A 23 31.09 -36.83 -5.15
CA PRO A 23 31.06 -35.73 -6.12
C PRO A 23 29.78 -34.90 -5.97
N ILE A 24 29.90 -33.59 -6.17
CA ILE A 24 28.74 -32.73 -6.29
C ILE A 24 27.85 -33.28 -7.40
N THR A 25 26.56 -33.45 -7.13
CA THR A 25 25.59 -33.77 -8.16
C THR A 25 25.36 -32.49 -8.99
N THR A 26 25.97 -32.46 -10.19
CA THR A 26 25.75 -31.38 -11.15
C THR A 26 24.31 -31.42 -11.68
N GLU A 27 23.49 -30.38 -11.38
CA GLU A 27 22.12 -30.32 -11.85
C GLU A 27 22.03 -29.58 -13.20
N PRO A 28 21.20 -30.04 -14.15
CA PRO A 28 20.93 -29.28 -15.37
C PRO A 28 20.13 -28.01 -15.03
N VAL A 29 20.44 -26.92 -15.73
CA VAL A 29 19.65 -25.68 -15.66
C VAL A 29 18.30 -25.88 -16.34
N ILE A 30 17.28 -26.12 -15.55
CA ILE A 30 15.88 -26.24 -15.99
C ILE A 30 15.12 -25.04 -15.48
N ALA A 31 14.52 -24.27 -16.38
CA ALA A 31 13.74 -23.10 -16.04
C ALA A 31 12.59 -23.44 -15.09
N GLY A 32 12.46 -22.68 -13.98
CA GLY A 32 11.46 -22.87 -12.95
C GLY A 32 11.76 -23.93 -11.90
N LYS A 33 12.74 -24.83 -12.14
CA LYS A 33 13.13 -25.86 -11.19
C LYS A 33 14.05 -25.28 -10.11
N TRP A 34 13.74 -25.56 -8.83
CA TRP A 34 14.59 -25.18 -7.71
C TRP A 34 15.89 -25.96 -7.69
N ILE A 35 16.99 -25.31 -7.34
CA ILE A 35 18.30 -25.92 -7.11
C ILE A 35 18.32 -26.40 -5.66
N THR A 36 18.28 -27.70 -5.48
CA THR A 36 18.13 -28.32 -4.15
C THR A 36 19.42 -28.94 -3.61
N SER A 37 20.44 -29.17 -4.45
CA SER A 37 21.69 -29.84 -4.06
C SER A 37 22.86 -28.86 -3.94
N TRP A 38 23.40 -28.72 -2.74
CA TRP A 38 24.42 -27.76 -2.38
C TRP A 38 25.48 -28.34 -1.47
N LEU A 39 26.75 -27.92 -1.64
CA LEU A 39 27.76 -28.04 -0.60
C LEU A 39 27.58 -26.88 0.37
N LEU A 40 27.36 -27.16 1.64
CA LEU A 40 27.18 -26.19 2.71
C LEU A 40 28.39 -26.16 3.63
N CYS A 41 28.87 -24.99 4.01
CA CYS A 41 29.96 -24.77 4.95
C CYS A 41 29.63 -23.64 5.93
N GLY A 42 29.63 -23.99 7.21
CA GLY A 42 29.34 -23.09 8.32
C GLY A 42 28.95 -23.89 9.59
N PRO A 43 28.55 -23.22 10.68
CA PRO A 43 28.47 -21.76 10.83
C PRO A 43 29.87 -21.15 10.96
N ILE A 44 30.06 -19.93 10.48
CA ILE A 44 31.22 -19.09 10.71
C ILE A 44 30.78 -17.98 11.68
N PRO A 45 31.11 -18.10 12.99
CA PRO A 45 30.72 -17.12 13.98
C PRO A 45 31.39 -15.76 13.75
N VAL A 46 30.64 -14.69 13.82
CA VAL A 46 31.08 -13.32 13.68
C VAL A 46 30.57 -12.47 14.83
N LYS A 47 31.16 -11.27 15.03
CA LYS A 47 30.66 -10.32 16.00
C LYS A 47 29.72 -9.32 15.31
N GLU A 48 28.73 -8.84 16.05
CA GLU A 48 27.99 -7.65 15.63
C GLU A 48 28.93 -6.44 15.62
N SER A 49 28.65 -5.48 14.71
CA SER A 49 29.38 -4.20 14.72
C SER A 49 29.10 -3.45 16.03
N LYS A 50 30.15 -2.78 16.57
CA LYS A 50 29.98 -1.90 17.72
C LYS A 50 29.30 -0.58 17.36
N ASP A 51 29.24 -0.25 16.08
CA ASP A 51 28.53 0.93 15.58
C ASP A 51 27.04 0.54 15.34
N PRO A 52 26.10 1.11 16.09
CA PRO A 52 24.67 0.84 15.89
C PRO A 52 24.19 1.17 14.48
N ALA A 53 24.78 2.17 13.83
CA ALA A 53 24.41 2.56 12.45
C ALA A 53 24.84 1.53 11.41
N GLU A 54 25.91 0.76 11.66
CA GLU A 54 26.37 -0.30 10.80
C GLU A 54 25.80 -1.68 11.15
N SER A 55 25.46 -1.93 12.43
CA SER A 55 24.93 -3.23 12.88
C SER A 55 23.58 -3.57 12.26
N TYR A 56 22.82 -2.56 11.78
CA TYR A 56 21.56 -2.77 11.05
C TYR A 56 21.72 -3.07 9.57
N LYS A 57 22.94 -2.91 9.01
CA LYS A 57 23.18 -3.08 7.58
C LYS A 57 23.74 -4.47 7.25
N HIS A 58 24.80 -4.88 7.91
CA HIS A 58 25.45 -6.18 7.67
C HIS A 58 26.32 -6.60 8.86
N LEU A 59 26.63 -7.88 8.93
CA LEU A 59 27.55 -8.44 9.94
C LEU A 59 29.01 -8.06 9.66
N VAL A 60 29.80 -7.93 10.71
CA VAL A 60 31.26 -7.81 10.59
C VAL A 60 31.81 -9.06 9.90
N GLY A 61 32.47 -8.87 8.77
CA GLY A 61 32.97 -9.96 7.93
C GLY A 61 32.14 -10.19 6.66
N PHE A 62 31.08 -9.43 6.41
CA PHE A 62 30.33 -9.50 5.15
C PHE A 62 31.24 -9.30 3.93
N THR A 63 32.20 -8.40 4.01
CA THR A 63 33.18 -8.12 2.96
C THR A 63 34.44 -9.01 3.03
N THR A 64 34.62 -9.82 4.09
CA THR A 64 35.81 -10.65 4.27
C THR A 64 35.72 -11.92 3.43
N ASP A 65 36.70 -12.18 2.59
CA ASP A 65 36.85 -13.46 1.90
C ASP A 65 37.44 -14.50 2.85
N TYR A 66 36.58 -15.42 3.31
CA TYR A 66 37.02 -16.54 4.16
C TYR A 66 37.56 -17.72 3.36
N LEU A 67 37.38 -17.71 2.01
CA LEU A 67 37.78 -18.81 1.13
C LEU A 67 39.22 -18.68 0.58
N VAL A 68 40.01 -17.70 1.03
CA VAL A 68 41.36 -17.44 0.51
C VAL A 68 42.20 -18.72 0.40
N THR A 69 42.12 -19.64 1.39
CA THR A 69 42.85 -20.93 1.36
C THR A 69 42.21 -21.97 0.42
N ASN A 70 41.00 -21.74 -0.05
CA ASN A 70 40.22 -22.58 -0.96
C ASN A 70 40.02 -21.93 -2.34
N GLY A 71 40.95 -21.09 -2.76
CA GLY A 71 40.91 -20.40 -4.07
C GLY A 71 40.26 -19.03 -4.07
N GLY A 72 39.68 -18.60 -2.94
CA GLY A 72 38.95 -17.33 -2.80
C GLY A 72 37.51 -17.40 -3.32
N GLU A 73 36.71 -16.39 -2.95
CA GLU A 73 35.30 -16.27 -3.37
C GLU A 73 35.13 -16.13 -4.89
N GLN A 74 36.16 -15.61 -5.59
CA GLN A 74 36.15 -15.45 -7.05
C GLN A 74 36.53 -16.72 -7.83
N ASN A 75 37.26 -17.62 -7.23
CA ASN A 75 37.69 -18.88 -7.89
C ASN A 75 37.66 -20.06 -6.90
N PRO A 76 36.51 -20.37 -6.33
CA PRO A 76 36.41 -21.35 -5.24
C PRO A 76 36.78 -22.76 -5.73
N GLN A 77 37.75 -23.37 -5.06
CA GLN A 77 38.17 -24.76 -5.27
C GLN A 77 37.65 -25.59 -4.11
N ILE A 78 36.40 -26.06 -4.24
CA ILE A 78 35.64 -26.67 -3.14
C ILE A 78 35.25 -28.12 -3.48
N LYS A 79 35.48 -29.02 -2.51
CA LYS A 79 35.00 -30.41 -2.58
C LYS A 79 34.31 -30.79 -1.28
N ALA A 80 33.42 -31.75 -1.35
CA ALA A 80 32.85 -32.37 -0.14
C ALA A 80 33.97 -32.92 0.75
N GLY A 81 33.92 -32.58 2.01
CA GLY A 81 34.94 -32.97 2.99
C GLY A 81 36.07 -31.97 3.23
N ASP A 82 36.25 -30.96 2.35
CA ASP A 82 37.24 -29.91 2.56
C ASP A 82 36.96 -29.13 3.86
N VAL A 83 38.02 -28.60 4.45
CA VAL A 83 37.93 -27.85 5.70
C VAL A 83 38.21 -26.37 5.43
N LEU A 84 37.27 -25.54 5.73
CA LEU A 84 37.42 -24.10 5.77
C LEU A 84 37.97 -23.69 7.14
N LYS A 85 39.13 -23.00 7.17
CA LYS A 85 39.71 -22.42 8.39
C LYS A 85 39.37 -20.93 8.48
N TYR A 86 38.92 -20.47 9.65
CA TYR A 86 38.69 -19.07 9.95
C TYR A 86 39.27 -18.68 11.31
N PRO A 87 39.41 -17.39 11.67
CA PRO A 87 40.24 -16.94 12.82
C PRO A 87 39.94 -17.59 14.16
N ARG A 88 38.77 -18.18 14.35
CA ARG A 88 38.32 -18.76 15.62
C ARG A 88 37.87 -20.22 15.52
N GLY A 89 38.13 -20.89 14.40
CA GLY A 89 37.67 -22.26 14.21
C GLY A 89 37.84 -22.80 12.81
N SER A 90 37.08 -23.82 12.53
CA SER A 90 37.01 -24.44 11.20
C SER A 90 35.60 -25.02 10.96
N ALA A 91 35.18 -25.04 9.71
CA ALA A 91 33.95 -25.69 9.26
C ALA A 91 34.26 -26.66 8.10
N LYS A 92 33.45 -27.68 7.96
CA LYS A 92 33.65 -28.72 6.92
C LYS A 92 32.56 -28.59 5.87
N TRP A 93 32.93 -28.62 4.59
CA TRP A 93 32.01 -28.65 3.46
C TRP A 93 31.27 -30.01 3.42
N ARG A 94 29.93 -29.95 3.42
CA ARG A 94 29.07 -31.13 3.44
C ARG A 94 28.04 -31.04 2.32
N LEU A 95 27.84 -32.13 1.60
CA LEU A 95 26.77 -32.22 0.61
C LEU A 95 25.42 -32.29 1.34
N PHE A 96 24.47 -31.45 0.90
CA PHE A 96 23.11 -31.44 1.38
C PHE A 96 22.15 -31.33 0.19
N THR A 97 21.09 -32.13 0.22
CA THR A 97 20.03 -32.07 -0.77
C THR A 97 18.71 -31.81 -0.01
N ALA A 98 18.06 -30.69 -0.32
CA ALA A 98 16.81 -30.34 0.30
C ALA A 98 15.64 -31.15 -0.29
N PRO A 99 14.62 -31.49 0.53
CA PRO A 99 13.42 -32.17 0.05
C PRO A 99 12.50 -31.28 -0.76
N ASP A 100 12.61 -29.95 -0.57
CA ASP A 100 11.78 -28.92 -1.19
C ASP A 100 12.63 -27.74 -1.68
N SER A 101 11.98 -26.61 -1.95
CA SER A 101 12.60 -25.40 -2.50
C SER A 101 13.49 -24.63 -1.52
N ILE A 102 13.28 -24.77 -0.21
CA ILE A 102 13.94 -23.97 0.82
C ILE A 102 15.03 -24.77 1.51
N ILE A 103 16.25 -24.24 1.51
CA ILE A 103 17.39 -24.80 2.25
C ILE A 103 17.43 -24.15 3.64
N ASP A 104 17.00 -24.88 4.67
CA ASP A 104 16.99 -24.45 6.07
C ASP A 104 18.37 -24.69 6.71
N LEU A 105 19.19 -23.64 6.80
CA LEU A 105 20.53 -23.69 7.37
C LEU A 105 20.52 -23.86 8.89
N ARG A 106 19.47 -23.46 9.59
CA ARG A 106 19.34 -23.68 11.05
C ARG A 106 19.18 -25.15 11.40
N LYS A 107 18.47 -25.91 10.59
CA LYS A 107 18.34 -27.36 10.77
C LYS A 107 19.58 -28.10 10.33
N THR A 108 20.27 -27.59 9.29
CA THR A 108 21.37 -28.30 8.62
C THR A 108 22.73 -28.00 9.25
N LEU A 109 22.97 -26.75 9.68
CA LEU A 109 24.26 -26.30 10.20
C LEU A 109 24.22 -25.98 11.68
N SER A 110 23.50 -24.92 12.10
CA SER A 110 23.46 -24.48 13.49
C SER A 110 22.30 -23.52 13.75
N ARG A 111 21.89 -23.39 15.01
CA ARG A 111 20.94 -22.38 15.49
C ARG A 111 21.63 -21.14 16.06
N GLU A 112 22.96 -21.08 16.02
CA GLU A 112 23.72 -19.91 16.48
C GLU A 112 23.50 -18.69 15.62
N SER A 113 23.62 -17.51 16.21
CA SER A 113 23.65 -16.20 15.57
C SER A 113 24.44 -15.21 16.44
N PRO A 114 25.14 -14.22 15.87
CA PRO A 114 25.27 -13.93 14.42
C PRO A 114 26.34 -14.85 13.76
N VAL A 115 26.03 -15.36 12.57
CA VAL A 115 26.90 -16.26 11.81
C VAL A 115 26.78 -16.06 10.30
N PHE A 116 27.76 -16.57 9.54
CA PHE A 116 27.69 -16.77 8.08
C PHE A 116 27.68 -18.25 7.73
N ALA A 117 27.16 -18.57 6.55
CA ALA A 117 27.46 -19.81 5.86
C ALA A 117 27.76 -19.54 4.38
N TYR A 118 28.53 -20.45 3.79
CA TYR A 118 28.65 -20.56 2.34
C TYR A 118 27.83 -21.75 1.84
N ALA A 119 27.21 -21.56 0.67
CA ALA A 119 26.60 -22.62 -0.10
C ALA A 119 27.20 -22.61 -1.52
N TYR A 120 27.69 -23.75 -2.00
CA TYR A 120 28.30 -23.88 -3.32
C TYR A 120 27.61 -24.98 -4.11
N THR A 121 27.36 -24.73 -5.40
CA THR A 121 26.84 -25.75 -6.31
C THR A 121 27.36 -25.56 -7.73
N GLU A 122 27.24 -26.59 -8.54
CA GLU A 122 27.58 -26.61 -9.97
C GLU A 122 26.35 -26.96 -10.79
N VAL A 123 26.08 -26.18 -11.84
CA VAL A 123 24.95 -26.42 -12.75
C VAL A 123 25.43 -26.50 -14.20
N ILE A 124 24.71 -27.25 -15.04
CA ILE A 124 25.04 -27.41 -16.46
C ILE A 124 24.00 -26.68 -17.31
N SER A 125 24.44 -25.72 -18.13
CA SER A 125 23.62 -25.10 -19.18
C SER A 125 23.89 -25.77 -20.54
N ASP A 126 22.83 -26.04 -21.27
CA ASP A 126 22.89 -26.65 -22.63
C ASP A 126 23.48 -25.69 -23.68
N GLU A 127 23.36 -24.38 -23.45
CA GLU A 127 23.85 -23.32 -24.30
C GLU A 127 24.38 -22.11 -23.48
N ALA A 128 25.11 -21.24 -24.14
CA ALA A 128 25.43 -19.92 -23.59
C ALA A 128 24.19 -19.03 -23.72
N LYS A 129 23.67 -18.49 -22.59
CA LYS A 129 22.46 -17.67 -22.57
C LYS A 129 22.39 -16.74 -21.37
N VAL A 130 21.61 -15.68 -21.50
CA VAL A 130 21.18 -14.88 -20.37
C VAL A 130 19.91 -15.49 -19.78
N ALA A 131 19.87 -15.63 -18.45
CA ALA A 131 18.72 -16.10 -17.69
C ALA A 131 18.51 -15.22 -16.47
N PHE A 132 17.36 -15.28 -15.84
CA PHE A 132 17.21 -14.78 -14.48
C PHE A 132 17.59 -15.86 -13.49
N LEU A 133 18.44 -15.52 -12.53
CA LEU A 133 18.60 -16.28 -11.30
C LEU A 133 17.71 -15.65 -10.25
N SER A 134 16.73 -16.41 -9.81
CA SER A 134 15.83 -16.04 -8.74
C SER A 134 16.41 -16.48 -7.42
N LEU A 135 16.48 -15.58 -6.44
CA LEU A 135 17.10 -15.79 -5.13
C LEU A 135 16.19 -15.27 -4.02
N GLY A 136 16.01 -16.06 -2.97
CA GLY A 136 15.47 -15.63 -1.68
C GLY A 136 16.49 -15.95 -0.60
N THR A 137 16.75 -15.04 0.32
CA THR A 137 17.63 -15.26 1.49
C THR A 137 17.01 -14.71 2.76
N ASN A 138 17.32 -15.32 3.88
CA ASN A 138 17.10 -14.79 5.23
C ASN A 138 18.42 -14.91 6.01
N ASP A 139 19.16 -13.88 6.34
CA ASP A 139 18.98 -12.46 6.08
C ASP A 139 19.64 -12.03 4.76
N GLY A 140 20.66 -11.14 4.80
CA GLY A 140 21.44 -10.68 3.67
C GLY A 140 22.43 -11.70 3.11
N GLY A 141 23.12 -11.34 2.03
CA GLY A 141 24.13 -12.22 1.44
C GLY A 141 24.84 -11.66 0.22
N LYS A 142 25.71 -12.51 -0.35
CA LYS A 142 26.43 -12.27 -1.60
C LYS A 142 26.36 -13.47 -2.51
N LEU A 143 26.26 -13.25 -3.81
CA LEU A 143 26.23 -14.31 -4.80
C LEU A 143 27.27 -14.10 -5.90
N TRP A 144 28.03 -15.14 -6.16
CA TRP A 144 28.96 -15.22 -7.29
C TRP A 144 28.48 -16.29 -8.29
N VAL A 145 28.53 -15.96 -9.56
CA VAL A 145 28.30 -16.90 -10.66
C VAL A 145 29.55 -16.93 -11.53
N ASN A 146 30.14 -18.11 -11.71
CA ASN A 146 31.41 -18.28 -12.44
C ASN A 146 32.53 -17.37 -11.89
N GLY A 147 32.57 -17.14 -10.58
CA GLY A 147 33.54 -16.28 -9.90
C GLY A 147 33.26 -14.78 -9.96
N LEU A 148 32.25 -14.37 -10.71
CA LEU A 148 31.85 -12.98 -10.78
C LEU A 148 30.82 -12.70 -9.70
N ASN A 149 31.07 -11.73 -8.80
CA ASN A 149 30.04 -11.24 -7.87
C ASN A 149 28.96 -10.51 -8.66
N ILE A 150 27.75 -11.02 -8.57
CA ILE A 150 26.59 -10.50 -9.33
C ILE A 150 25.49 -9.96 -8.42
N TRP A 151 25.58 -10.15 -7.11
CA TRP A 151 24.58 -9.69 -6.16
C TRP A 151 25.17 -9.54 -4.77
N ASP A 152 24.94 -8.36 -4.19
CA ASP A 152 25.25 -8.01 -2.81
C ASP A 152 24.01 -7.38 -2.17
N ASN A 153 23.53 -7.97 -1.10
CA ASN A 153 22.40 -7.43 -0.35
C ASN A 153 22.64 -7.58 1.16
N PRO A 154 23.13 -6.53 1.84
CA PRO A 154 23.43 -6.56 3.27
C PRO A 154 22.20 -6.26 4.16
N THR A 155 21.00 -6.65 3.75
CA THR A 155 19.76 -6.24 4.41
C THR A 155 19.18 -7.37 5.24
N GLN A 156 18.76 -7.10 6.48
CA GLN A 156 17.97 -8.04 7.27
C GLN A 156 16.59 -8.23 6.63
N ARG A 157 16.25 -9.46 6.27
CA ARG A 157 15.00 -9.76 5.56
C ARG A 157 14.55 -11.21 5.73
N GLY A 158 13.31 -11.50 5.35
CA GLY A 158 12.81 -12.87 5.22
C GLY A 158 13.17 -13.50 3.87
N CYS A 159 13.28 -14.84 3.84
CA CYS A 159 13.42 -15.58 2.59
C CYS A 159 12.09 -15.59 1.83
N VAL A 160 12.04 -14.84 0.75
CA VAL A 160 10.88 -14.79 -0.15
C VAL A 160 11.28 -15.46 -1.47
N PRO A 161 10.63 -16.56 -1.88
CA PRO A 161 10.83 -17.12 -3.21
C PRO A 161 10.64 -16.05 -4.29
N ASP A 162 11.58 -16.01 -5.25
CA ASP A 162 11.62 -15.00 -6.31
C ASP A 162 11.74 -13.54 -5.81
N GLY A 163 12.25 -13.35 -4.58
CA GLY A 163 12.45 -12.05 -3.97
C GLY A 163 13.43 -11.16 -4.73
N ASP A 164 14.53 -11.74 -5.21
CA ASP A 164 15.48 -11.10 -6.11
C ASP A 164 15.52 -11.83 -7.46
N MET A 165 15.46 -11.06 -8.53
CA MET A 165 15.57 -11.53 -9.90
C MET A 165 16.83 -10.93 -10.53
N ILE A 166 17.87 -11.72 -10.67
CA ILE A 166 19.21 -11.27 -11.04
C ILE A 166 19.53 -11.78 -12.45
N PRO A 167 19.72 -10.92 -13.46
CA PRO A 167 20.20 -11.36 -14.76
C PRO A 167 21.60 -11.94 -14.67
N VAL A 168 21.80 -13.12 -15.24
CA VAL A 168 23.08 -13.84 -15.24
C VAL A 168 23.42 -14.35 -16.64
N SER A 169 24.71 -14.27 -17.00
CA SER A 169 25.25 -14.90 -18.20
C SER A 169 25.74 -16.31 -17.86
N LEU A 170 25.07 -17.31 -18.42
CA LEU A 170 25.46 -18.71 -18.32
C LEU A 170 26.36 -19.08 -19.52
N LYS A 171 27.45 -19.80 -19.24
CA LYS A 171 28.30 -20.45 -20.26
C LYS A 171 27.67 -21.78 -20.66
N LYS A 172 27.87 -22.22 -21.90
CA LYS A 172 27.58 -23.58 -22.28
C LYS A 172 28.44 -24.54 -21.45
N GLY A 173 27.82 -25.57 -20.89
CA GLY A 173 28.46 -26.52 -20.00
C GLY A 173 28.37 -26.08 -18.53
N LYS A 174 29.43 -26.32 -17.78
CA LYS A 174 29.48 -26.13 -16.32
C LYS A 174 29.52 -24.66 -15.92
N ASN A 175 28.65 -24.30 -14.98
CA ASN A 175 28.63 -23.00 -14.30
C ASN A 175 28.65 -23.22 -12.78
N THR A 176 29.33 -22.35 -12.06
CA THR A 176 29.49 -22.42 -10.60
C THR A 176 28.67 -21.31 -9.92
N LEU A 177 28.00 -21.67 -8.83
CA LEU A 177 27.30 -20.73 -7.96
C LEU A 177 27.89 -20.81 -6.56
N LEU A 178 28.30 -19.67 -6.00
CA LEU A 178 28.71 -19.54 -4.61
C LEU A 178 27.82 -18.50 -3.94
N LEU A 179 27.14 -18.88 -2.87
CA LEU A 179 26.30 -18.00 -2.06
C LEU A 179 26.87 -17.89 -0.65
N LYS A 180 26.94 -16.68 -0.11
CA LYS A 180 27.28 -16.36 1.28
C LYS A 180 26.02 -15.80 1.93
N VAL A 181 25.54 -16.40 3.02
CA VAL A 181 24.27 -16.03 3.67
C VAL A 181 24.51 -15.64 5.11
N GLU A 182 24.03 -14.46 5.50
CA GLU A 182 24.05 -13.95 6.86
C GLU A 182 22.93 -14.53 7.72
N GLN A 183 23.15 -14.57 9.03
CA GLN A 183 22.17 -14.87 10.05
C GLN A 183 22.28 -13.87 11.20
N HIS A 184 21.29 -13.00 11.35
CA HIS A 184 21.19 -12.05 12.45
C HIS A 184 20.31 -12.56 13.60
N GLY A 185 19.37 -13.46 13.31
CA GLY A 185 18.44 -14.05 14.28
C GLY A 185 17.29 -14.78 13.57
N ASN A 186 16.38 -15.39 14.32
CA ASN A 186 15.17 -16.07 13.82
C ASN A 186 15.45 -17.21 12.82
N LYS A 187 14.98 -17.08 11.57
CA LYS A 187 15.18 -18.06 10.50
C LYS A 187 16.54 -17.85 9.84
N TRP A 188 17.07 -18.90 9.22
CA TRP A 188 18.29 -18.87 8.41
C TRP A 188 18.10 -19.81 7.25
N GLU A 189 17.72 -19.29 6.12
CA GLU A 189 17.26 -20.08 4.98
C GLU A 189 17.51 -19.35 3.66
N PHE A 190 17.58 -20.11 2.56
CA PHE A 190 17.62 -19.55 1.22
C PHE A 190 16.91 -20.47 0.22
N CYS A 191 16.55 -19.92 -0.93
CA CYS A 191 16.08 -20.67 -2.10
C CYS A 191 16.61 -20.05 -3.39
N CYS A 192 16.84 -20.90 -4.40
CA CYS A 192 17.45 -20.45 -5.65
C CYS A 192 16.95 -21.28 -6.85
N ARG A 193 16.62 -20.63 -7.96
CA ARG A 193 16.29 -21.27 -9.24
C ARG A 193 16.62 -20.39 -10.43
N PHE A 194 16.66 -20.97 -11.62
CA PHE A 194 16.72 -20.19 -12.86
C PHE A 194 15.33 -20.01 -13.47
N LEU A 195 15.09 -18.81 -14.00
CA LEU A 195 13.88 -18.47 -14.75
C LEU A 195 14.27 -18.01 -16.15
N PRO A 196 13.38 -18.13 -17.17
CA PRO A 196 13.62 -17.57 -18.48
C PRO A 196 13.87 -16.08 -18.41
N PHE A 197 14.79 -15.56 -19.19
CA PHE A 197 14.96 -14.12 -19.32
C PHE A 197 13.70 -13.52 -19.95
N SER A 198 13.19 -12.44 -19.36
CA SER A 198 12.03 -11.70 -19.84
C SER A 198 12.29 -10.21 -19.69
N THR A 199 12.17 -9.47 -20.78
CA THR A 199 12.29 -8.02 -20.80
C THR A 199 11.19 -7.32 -20.00
N SER A 200 9.97 -7.86 -19.98
CA SER A 200 8.89 -7.34 -19.13
C SER A 200 9.23 -7.44 -17.65
N ALA A 201 9.74 -8.58 -17.17
CA ALA A 201 10.16 -8.75 -15.79
C ALA A 201 11.33 -7.81 -15.41
N LEU A 202 12.29 -7.61 -16.34
CA LEU A 202 13.35 -6.64 -16.15
C LEU A 202 12.82 -5.19 -16.14
N ALA A 203 11.82 -4.92 -16.97
CA ALA A 203 11.15 -3.63 -17.05
C ALA A 203 10.34 -3.30 -15.78
N GLU A 204 9.59 -4.24 -15.25
CA GLU A 204 8.76 -4.07 -14.05
C GLU A 204 9.58 -3.84 -12.78
N ARG A 205 10.74 -4.45 -12.65
CA ARG A 205 11.58 -4.39 -11.46
C ARG A 205 12.61 -3.24 -11.43
N GLY A 206 12.65 -2.39 -12.43
CA GLY A 206 13.13 -0.99 -12.37
C GLY A 206 14.63 -0.71 -12.31
N GLU A 207 15.53 -1.70 -12.22
CA GLU A 207 16.89 -1.46 -11.73
C GLU A 207 18.04 -1.78 -12.69
N LEU A 208 17.80 -1.68 -14.02
CA LEU A 208 18.89 -1.89 -14.98
C LEU A 208 20.02 -0.87 -14.81
N PHE A 209 19.68 0.39 -14.56
CA PHE A 209 20.62 1.47 -14.29
C PHE A 209 20.19 2.31 -13.09
N THR A 210 21.16 2.96 -12.47
CA THR A 210 20.97 4.05 -11.53
C THR A 210 21.80 5.24 -11.98
N ILE A 211 21.36 6.46 -11.60
CA ILE A 211 22.05 7.71 -11.93
C ILE A 211 22.23 8.53 -10.65
N SER A 212 23.38 9.14 -10.51
CA SER A 212 23.70 10.12 -9.49
C SER A 212 24.56 11.22 -10.06
N ALA A 213 24.60 12.36 -9.44
CA ALA A 213 25.49 13.46 -9.85
C ALA A 213 26.09 14.16 -8.64
N ASN A 214 27.20 14.84 -8.84
CA ASN A 214 27.86 15.65 -7.83
C ASN A 214 27.73 17.17 -8.11
N GLU A 215 28.23 17.98 -7.20
CA GLU A 215 28.19 19.46 -7.30
C GLU A 215 28.95 20.03 -8.51
N THR A 216 29.83 19.26 -9.10
CA THR A 216 30.61 19.70 -10.28
C THR A 216 29.93 19.33 -11.60
N GLY A 217 28.73 18.73 -11.56
CA GLY A 217 28.02 18.29 -12.74
C GLY A 217 28.53 16.96 -13.32
N GLU A 218 29.41 16.25 -12.60
CA GLU A 218 29.79 14.89 -13.00
C GLU A 218 28.63 13.94 -12.71
N VAL A 219 28.04 13.38 -13.77
CA VAL A 219 26.96 12.40 -13.69
C VAL A 219 27.58 11.00 -13.69
N ILE A 220 27.17 10.18 -12.72
CA ILE A 220 27.63 8.79 -12.60
C ILE A 220 26.46 7.87 -12.92
N ILE A 221 26.63 7.08 -13.96
CA ILE A 221 25.70 6.03 -14.38
C ILE A 221 26.24 4.70 -13.85
N SER A 222 25.46 4.03 -13.05
CA SER A 222 25.83 2.77 -12.41
C SER A 222 24.77 1.70 -12.69
N SER A 223 25.13 0.45 -12.44
CA SER A 223 24.22 -0.69 -12.49
C SER A 223 24.56 -1.64 -11.34
N LYS A 224 23.55 -2.31 -10.82
CA LYS A 224 23.76 -3.45 -9.91
C LYS A 224 24.28 -4.68 -10.65
N PHE A 225 24.18 -4.70 -11.99
CA PHE A 225 24.63 -5.81 -12.81
C PHE A 225 26.08 -5.64 -13.20
N ALA A 226 26.83 -6.73 -13.16
CA ALA A 226 28.22 -6.73 -13.57
C ALA A 226 28.38 -6.40 -15.07
N ALA A 227 29.45 -5.68 -15.42
CA ALA A 227 29.68 -5.23 -16.78
C ALA A 227 29.60 -6.35 -17.86
N PRO A 228 30.11 -7.58 -17.64
CA PRO A 228 29.94 -8.66 -18.60
C PRO A 228 28.46 -9.01 -18.88
N VAL A 229 27.60 -9.00 -17.84
CA VAL A 229 26.16 -9.28 -18.01
C VAL A 229 25.49 -8.19 -18.82
N LEU A 230 25.81 -6.91 -18.56
CA LEU A 230 25.31 -5.78 -19.36
C LEU A 230 25.77 -5.88 -20.82
N ASN A 231 27.07 -6.22 -21.06
CA ASN A 231 27.61 -6.39 -22.42
C ASN A 231 27.00 -7.58 -23.17
N ASP A 232 26.60 -8.64 -22.47
CA ASP A 232 25.91 -9.76 -23.10
C ASP A 232 24.44 -9.42 -23.41
N LEU A 233 23.82 -8.58 -22.61
CA LEU A 233 22.40 -8.22 -22.70
C LEU A 233 22.12 -7.06 -23.67
N ILE A 234 22.92 -5.98 -23.59
CA ILE A 234 22.67 -4.71 -24.27
C ILE A 234 23.49 -4.59 -25.53
N GLN A 235 22.85 -4.21 -26.61
CA GLN A 235 23.50 -3.87 -27.88
C GLN A 235 23.94 -2.40 -27.90
N LYS A 236 23.08 -1.50 -27.35
CA LYS A 236 23.24 -0.06 -27.44
C LYS A 236 22.45 0.61 -26.32
N LEU A 237 23.02 1.64 -25.73
CA LEU A 237 22.36 2.52 -24.77
C LEU A 237 22.38 3.95 -25.29
N ASP A 238 21.22 4.54 -25.53
CA ASP A 238 21.06 5.96 -25.79
C ASP A 238 20.70 6.68 -24.49
N ILE A 239 21.36 7.77 -24.19
CA ILE A 239 21.21 8.59 -22.99
C ILE A 239 20.87 10.00 -23.40
N GLU A 240 19.73 10.51 -22.97
CA GLU A 240 19.35 11.90 -23.09
C GLU A 240 19.12 12.50 -21.72
N ILE A 241 19.72 13.65 -21.43
CA ILE A 241 19.50 14.40 -20.19
C ILE A 241 18.93 15.76 -20.55
N THR A 242 17.83 16.12 -19.91
CA THR A 242 17.19 17.43 -20.01
C THR A 242 17.30 18.16 -18.66
N ASN A 243 17.31 19.48 -18.69
CA ASN A 243 17.18 20.29 -17.48
C ASN A 243 15.70 20.36 -17.03
N GLY A 244 15.43 20.99 -15.89
CA GLY A 244 14.08 21.17 -15.35
C GLY A 244 13.11 21.99 -16.24
N GLN A 245 13.58 22.45 -17.41
CA GLN A 245 12.82 23.17 -18.44
C GLN A 245 12.66 22.31 -19.72
N ASP A 246 12.92 21.01 -19.64
CA ASP A 246 12.89 20.04 -20.73
C ASP A 246 13.86 20.36 -21.91
N GLN A 247 14.88 21.21 -21.68
CA GLN A 247 15.89 21.47 -22.69
C GLN A 247 16.93 20.36 -22.65
N LEU A 248 17.25 19.79 -23.82
CA LEU A 248 18.28 18.76 -23.96
C LEU A 248 19.66 19.36 -23.67
N VAL A 249 20.37 18.80 -22.69
CA VAL A 249 21.68 19.24 -22.25
C VAL A 249 22.78 18.20 -22.44
N VAL A 250 22.42 16.92 -22.48
CA VAL A 250 23.33 15.82 -22.82
C VAL A 250 22.63 14.85 -23.77
N LYS A 251 23.34 14.45 -24.80
CA LYS A 251 22.96 13.35 -25.69
C LYS A 251 24.17 12.47 -25.92
N GLU A 252 24.10 11.23 -25.49
CA GLU A 252 25.21 10.28 -25.55
C GLU A 252 24.70 8.91 -26.01
N GLN A 253 25.56 8.16 -26.70
CA GLN A 253 25.31 6.80 -27.12
C GLN A 253 26.46 5.90 -26.70
N ARG A 254 26.18 4.76 -26.08
CA ARG A 254 27.16 3.76 -25.68
C ARG A 254 26.85 2.42 -26.31
N THR A 255 27.87 1.75 -26.81
CA THR A 255 27.82 0.37 -27.36
C THR A 255 28.66 -0.60 -26.56
N ALA A 256 29.43 -0.09 -25.62
CA ALA A 256 30.21 -0.81 -24.60
C ALA A 256 30.34 0.12 -23.37
N ASP A 257 30.83 -0.41 -22.26
CA ASP A 257 31.01 0.35 -21.02
C ASP A 257 29.77 1.17 -20.63
N PHE A 258 28.64 0.46 -20.57
CA PHE A 258 27.31 1.06 -20.36
C PHE A 258 27.20 1.86 -19.04
N CYS A 259 28.05 1.56 -18.06
CA CYS A 259 28.24 2.35 -16.84
C CYS A 259 29.39 3.34 -16.97
N GLY A 260 29.48 4.31 -16.08
CA GLY A 260 30.57 5.28 -16.03
C GLY A 260 30.09 6.71 -15.95
N LYS A 261 31.00 7.65 -16.28
CA LYS A 261 30.75 9.09 -16.13
C LYS A 261 30.21 9.72 -17.40
N ALA A 262 29.28 10.66 -17.24
CA ALA A 262 28.88 11.61 -18.26
C ALA A 262 29.06 13.03 -17.70
N LYS A 263 29.40 13.98 -18.56
CA LYS A 263 29.65 15.37 -18.14
C LYS A 263 28.44 16.23 -18.42
N LEU A 264 27.96 16.90 -17.39
CA LEU A 264 26.90 17.88 -17.45
C LEU A 264 27.47 19.27 -17.06
N ASP A 265 27.18 20.26 -17.86
CA ASP A 265 27.55 21.67 -17.52
C ASP A 265 26.49 22.25 -16.57
N ALA A 266 26.55 21.84 -15.30
CA ALA A 266 25.63 22.28 -14.26
C ALA A 266 26.25 23.41 -13.44
N LYS A 267 25.83 24.65 -13.68
CA LYS A 267 26.30 25.82 -12.93
C LYS A 267 25.64 25.96 -11.58
N ASP A 268 24.32 25.89 -11.56
CA ASP A 268 23.51 26.01 -10.37
C ASP A 268 22.82 24.65 -10.05
N TYR A 269 22.58 24.40 -8.77
CA TYR A 269 21.90 23.18 -8.32
C TYR A 269 20.45 23.19 -8.83
N GLN A 270 20.14 22.26 -9.73
CA GLN A 270 18.82 22.14 -10.31
C GLN A 270 18.47 20.68 -10.62
N LEU A 271 17.18 20.44 -10.84
CA LEU A 271 16.68 19.15 -11.25
C LEU A 271 17.01 18.88 -12.73
N TYR A 272 17.39 17.65 -13.02
CA TYR A 272 17.60 17.12 -14.35
C TYR A 272 16.80 15.84 -14.52
N HIS A 273 16.36 15.57 -15.75
CA HIS A 273 15.70 14.33 -16.13
C HIS A 273 16.56 13.60 -17.15
N ALA A 274 16.82 12.30 -16.88
CA ALA A 274 17.53 11.45 -17.82
C ALA A 274 16.59 10.40 -18.39
N THR A 275 16.65 10.20 -19.70
CA THR A 275 15.99 9.10 -20.40
C THR A 275 17.06 8.15 -20.92
N PHE A 276 16.93 6.88 -20.57
CA PHE A 276 17.81 5.81 -21.01
C PHE A 276 17.01 4.84 -21.88
N ASP A 277 17.44 4.70 -23.15
CA ASP A 277 16.89 3.74 -24.10
C ASP A 277 17.93 2.63 -24.34
N ALA A 278 17.77 1.52 -23.62
CA ALA A 278 18.63 0.35 -23.75
C ALA A 278 18.05 -0.60 -24.79
N ARG A 279 18.67 -0.67 -25.97
CA ARG A 279 18.35 -1.67 -26.98
C ARG A 279 19.06 -2.96 -26.65
N LEU A 280 18.29 -4.02 -26.48
CA LEU A 280 18.83 -5.35 -26.19
C LEU A 280 19.29 -6.06 -27.45
N LYS A 281 20.19 -7.02 -27.31
CA LYS A 281 20.61 -7.89 -28.42
C LYS A 281 19.48 -8.76 -28.98
N SER A 282 18.40 -8.96 -28.19
CA SER A 282 17.14 -9.58 -28.64
C SER A 282 16.33 -8.70 -29.59
N GLY A 283 16.68 -7.42 -29.74
CA GLY A 283 15.98 -6.44 -30.59
C GLY A 283 14.95 -5.58 -29.85
N GLU A 284 14.62 -5.90 -28.62
CA GLU A 284 13.70 -5.12 -27.78
C GLU A 284 14.40 -3.88 -27.19
N THR A 285 13.62 -2.87 -26.80
CA THR A 285 14.11 -1.66 -26.14
C THR A 285 13.48 -1.48 -24.77
N ILE A 286 14.31 -1.20 -23.77
CA ILE A 286 13.89 -0.86 -22.40
C ILE A 286 14.09 0.63 -22.20
N ASN A 287 13.01 1.37 -22.01
CA ASN A 287 13.03 2.78 -21.67
C ASN A 287 13.01 2.97 -20.16
N ARG A 288 13.88 3.86 -19.65
CA ARG A 288 13.91 4.27 -18.24
C ARG A 288 14.08 5.76 -18.12
N LYS A 289 13.33 6.33 -17.18
CA LYS A 289 13.42 7.75 -16.82
C LYS A 289 13.88 7.89 -15.38
N PHE A 290 14.80 8.81 -15.17
CA PHE A 290 15.36 9.14 -13.86
C PHE A 290 15.25 10.63 -13.63
N SER A 291 15.18 11.02 -12.37
CA SER A 291 15.34 12.41 -11.95
C SER A 291 16.48 12.50 -10.94
N PHE A 292 17.34 13.48 -11.10
CA PHE A 292 18.47 13.70 -10.21
C PHE A 292 18.84 15.19 -10.16
N HIS A 293 19.57 15.58 -9.14
CA HIS A 293 20.03 16.95 -8.99
C HIS A 293 21.53 17.04 -9.26
N ALA A 294 21.96 18.14 -9.88
CA ALA A 294 23.38 18.44 -10.14
C ALA A 294 23.63 19.95 -10.11
N GLY A 295 24.88 20.36 -9.89
CA GLY A 295 25.31 21.74 -9.86
C GLY A 295 25.70 22.24 -8.47
N LYS A 296 26.19 23.49 -8.41
CA LYS A 296 26.64 24.09 -7.15
C LYS A 296 25.46 24.35 -6.22
N ARG A 297 25.52 23.76 -5.05
CA ARG A 297 24.50 23.92 -4.03
C ARG A 297 24.53 25.30 -3.39
N THR A 298 23.36 25.95 -3.29
CA THR A 298 23.16 27.16 -2.50
C THR A 298 22.10 26.87 -1.47
N ASP A 299 22.43 26.96 -0.20
CA ASP A 299 21.49 26.71 0.89
C ASP A 299 20.65 27.94 1.17
N PHE A 300 19.35 27.77 1.29
CA PHE A 300 18.38 28.81 1.64
C PHE A 300 17.81 28.52 3.04
N LYS A 301 17.97 29.48 3.94
CA LYS A 301 17.51 29.36 5.32
C LYS A 301 16.04 29.78 5.42
N LEU A 302 15.18 28.84 5.76
CA LEU A 302 13.75 29.08 5.93
C LEU A 302 13.47 29.85 7.22
N PHE A 303 14.03 29.34 8.33
CA PHE A 303 14.00 30.00 9.63
C PHE A 303 15.20 29.58 10.47
N SER A 304 15.53 30.42 11.47
CA SER A 304 16.55 30.14 12.48
C SER A 304 16.26 30.87 13.78
N SER A 305 16.33 30.15 14.90
CA SER A 305 16.15 30.73 16.26
C SER A 305 14.87 31.55 16.41
N GLY A 306 13.74 31.06 15.93
CA GLY A 306 12.43 31.70 16.02
C GLY A 306 12.23 32.89 15.10
N LYS A 307 13.08 33.08 14.09
CA LYS A 307 12.98 34.18 13.12
C LYS A 307 13.03 33.66 11.68
N SER A 308 12.35 34.38 10.79
CA SER A 308 12.34 34.13 9.36
C SER A 308 12.24 35.44 8.59
N ASP A 309 12.92 35.53 7.45
CA ASP A 309 12.80 36.65 6.49
C ASP A 309 11.71 36.38 5.43
N TYR A 310 11.04 35.22 5.51
CA TYR A 310 9.99 34.83 4.57
C TYR A 310 8.66 35.50 4.89
N ARG A 311 7.91 35.82 3.83
CA ARG A 311 6.46 36.04 3.89
C ARG A 311 5.72 34.93 3.17
N ILE A 312 4.42 34.81 3.40
CA ILE A 312 3.49 34.00 2.62
C ILE A 312 2.69 34.94 1.71
N ALA A 313 2.80 34.78 0.40
CA ALA A 313 2.21 35.66 -0.60
C ALA A 313 1.05 34.95 -1.31
N LEU A 314 -0.10 35.60 -1.33
CA LEU A 314 -1.32 35.16 -2.02
C LEU A 314 -1.67 36.14 -3.15
N GLY A 315 -2.11 35.60 -4.30
CA GLY A 315 -2.68 36.40 -5.38
C GLY A 315 -4.03 37.00 -4.96
N ALA A 316 -4.41 38.13 -5.57
CA ALA A 316 -5.68 38.83 -5.28
C ALA A 316 -6.94 37.97 -5.49
N SER A 317 -6.85 36.95 -6.38
CA SER A 317 -7.94 36.01 -6.68
C SER A 317 -7.84 34.69 -5.97
N ALA A 318 -7.06 34.60 -4.87
CA ALA A 318 -6.90 33.37 -4.12
C ALA A 318 -8.24 32.83 -3.61
N SER A 319 -8.46 31.52 -3.76
CA SER A 319 -9.65 30.82 -3.27
C SER A 319 -9.66 30.72 -1.74
N GLU A 320 -10.80 30.33 -1.18
CA GLU A 320 -10.91 30.11 0.28
C GLU A 320 -9.99 28.98 0.75
N SER A 321 -9.81 27.91 -0.06
CA SER A 321 -8.90 26.82 0.25
C SER A 321 -7.43 27.22 0.17
N GLU A 322 -7.05 28.10 -0.76
CA GLU A 322 -5.70 28.66 -0.83
C GLU A 322 -5.40 29.60 0.36
N LYS A 323 -6.37 30.39 0.78
CA LYS A 323 -6.28 31.21 1.99
C LYS A 323 -6.15 30.34 3.26
N TRP A 324 -6.97 29.29 3.35
CA TRP A 324 -6.89 28.34 4.45
C TRP A 324 -5.52 27.64 4.48
N ALA A 325 -5.02 27.19 3.33
CA ALA A 325 -3.71 26.55 3.21
C ALA A 325 -2.56 27.50 3.62
N ALA A 326 -2.64 28.78 3.29
CA ALA A 326 -1.67 29.78 3.74
C ALA A 326 -1.69 29.97 5.28
N ASN A 327 -2.88 29.94 5.88
CA ASN A 327 -3.01 29.97 7.35
C ASN A 327 -2.46 28.71 8.02
N GLU A 328 -2.70 27.52 7.44
CA GLU A 328 -2.11 26.25 7.91
C GLU A 328 -0.58 26.32 7.83
N LEU A 329 -0.02 26.78 6.72
CA LEU A 329 1.43 26.92 6.57
C LEU A 329 2.02 27.87 7.62
N GLN A 330 1.40 29.05 7.84
CA GLN A 330 1.82 30.00 8.87
C GLN A 330 1.75 29.38 10.26
N HIS A 331 0.63 28.77 10.59
CA HIS A 331 0.39 28.13 11.91
C HIS A 331 1.44 27.05 12.21
N TRP A 332 1.63 26.11 11.29
CA TRP A 332 2.54 24.98 11.55
C TRP A 332 4.00 25.38 11.53
N ILE A 333 4.42 26.33 10.69
CA ILE A 333 5.79 26.88 10.76
C ILE A 333 6.02 27.55 12.13
N LYS A 334 5.04 28.32 12.63
CA LYS A 334 5.11 28.91 13.97
C LYS A 334 5.22 27.87 15.05
N GLU A 335 4.41 26.80 14.97
CA GLU A 335 4.49 25.69 15.92
C GLU A 335 5.84 24.94 15.85
N ILE A 336 6.42 24.73 14.68
CA ILE A 336 7.71 24.07 14.50
C ILE A 336 8.85 24.90 15.09
N SER A 337 8.89 26.22 14.81
CA SER A 337 10.06 27.07 14.95
C SER A 337 9.91 28.23 15.91
N GLY A 338 8.69 28.66 16.22
CA GLY A 338 8.38 29.94 16.84
C GLY A 338 8.38 31.15 15.87
N ALA A 339 8.81 30.98 14.62
CA ALA A 339 8.82 32.04 13.61
C ALA A 339 7.42 32.28 13.03
N GLU A 340 6.97 33.52 13.00
CA GLU A 340 5.69 33.89 12.40
C GLU A 340 5.92 34.59 11.05
N LEU A 341 5.47 33.99 9.96
CA LEU A 341 5.57 34.51 8.62
C LEU A 341 4.33 35.37 8.29
N PRO A 342 4.46 36.65 7.90
CA PRO A 342 3.29 37.48 7.57
C PRO A 342 2.63 36.96 6.28
N ILE A 343 1.29 36.86 6.27
CA ILE A 343 0.49 36.62 5.07
C ILE A 343 0.16 37.95 4.42
N GLN A 344 0.55 38.15 3.16
CA GLN A 344 0.42 39.39 2.42
C GLN A 344 -0.07 39.14 0.99
N ASN A 345 -0.61 40.19 0.36
CA ASN A 345 -0.91 40.14 -1.07
C ASN A 345 0.41 40.11 -1.87
N LEU A 346 0.48 39.24 -2.93
CA LEU A 346 1.64 39.09 -3.78
C LEU A 346 2.07 40.42 -4.44
N ASP A 347 1.12 41.30 -4.77
CA ASP A 347 1.40 42.58 -5.43
C ASP A 347 2.01 43.64 -4.50
N GLN A 348 2.04 43.39 -3.18
CA GLN A 348 2.72 44.27 -2.24
C GLN A 348 4.24 44.18 -2.39
N PRO A 349 4.98 45.30 -2.44
CA PRO A 349 6.43 45.28 -2.53
C PRO A 349 7.06 44.46 -1.38
N HIS A 350 8.01 43.60 -1.74
CA HIS A 350 8.75 42.79 -0.79
C HIS A 350 10.18 42.56 -1.30
N GLN A 351 11.18 42.66 -0.42
CA GLN A 351 12.59 42.49 -0.76
C GLN A 351 13.17 41.14 -0.29
N GLY A 352 12.48 40.41 0.54
CA GLY A 352 12.92 39.11 1.07
C GLY A 352 12.40 37.92 0.26
N PRO A 353 12.78 36.70 0.67
CA PRO A 353 12.24 35.47 0.10
C PRO A 353 10.76 35.28 0.50
N GLN A 354 10.02 34.49 -0.27
CA GLN A 354 8.61 34.30 -0.06
C GLN A 354 8.12 32.89 -0.41
N TYR A 355 7.05 32.47 0.26
CA TYR A 355 6.17 31.41 -0.23
C TYR A 355 5.13 32.05 -1.14
N VAL A 356 4.97 31.55 -2.36
CA VAL A 356 3.89 31.94 -3.27
C VAL A 356 2.90 30.79 -3.37
N ILE A 357 1.69 31.02 -2.88
CA ILE A 357 0.64 30.01 -2.78
C ILE A 357 -0.42 30.26 -3.85
N GLY A 358 -0.72 29.24 -4.64
CA GLY A 358 -1.70 29.30 -5.72
C GLY A 358 -1.13 29.78 -7.05
N PHE A 359 -1.59 29.16 -8.16
CA PHE A 359 -1.11 29.49 -9.50
C PHE A 359 -1.46 30.93 -9.90
N ASN A 360 -0.45 31.68 -10.38
CA ASN A 360 -0.57 33.07 -10.79
C ASN A 360 0.51 33.44 -11.83
N GLU A 361 0.54 34.67 -12.34
CA GLU A 361 1.51 35.08 -13.37
C GLU A 361 2.96 35.06 -12.88
N PHE A 362 3.20 35.25 -11.57
CA PHE A 362 4.55 35.11 -11.00
C PHE A 362 5.05 33.67 -11.12
N ILE A 363 4.25 32.68 -10.68
CA ILE A 363 4.57 31.24 -10.80
C ILE A 363 4.73 30.86 -12.27
N LYS A 364 3.79 31.26 -13.13
CA LYS A 364 3.85 31.00 -14.58
C LYS A 364 5.16 31.50 -15.20
N THR A 365 5.58 32.70 -14.83
CA THR A 365 6.85 33.29 -15.33
C THR A 365 8.08 32.53 -14.83
N LYS A 366 8.08 32.13 -13.56
CA LYS A 366 9.20 31.42 -12.92
C LYS A 366 9.31 29.96 -13.38
N THR A 367 8.18 29.26 -13.51
CA THR A 367 8.15 27.82 -13.80
C THR A 367 7.85 27.50 -15.25
N ARG A 368 7.33 28.44 -16.06
CA ARG A 368 6.78 28.26 -17.42
C ARG A 368 5.66 27.22 -17.49
N SER A 369 5.07 26.88 -16.35
CA SER A 369 3.93 25.97 -16.28
C SER A 369 2.64 26.61 -16.79
N ASN A 370 1.73 25.81 -17.33
CA ASN A 370 0.36 26.24 -17.62
C ASN A 370 -0.50 26.25 -16.35
N ALA A 371 -1.57 27.04 -16.36
CA ALA A 371 -2.54 27.03 -15.28
C ALA A 371 -3.22 25.66 -15.19
N PRO A 372 -3.22 25.01 -14.00
CA PRO A 372 -4.02 23.82 -13.79
C PRO A 372 -5.52 24.13 -13.90
N ALA A 373 -6.34 23.15 -14.27
CA ALA A 373 -7.80 23.31 -14.15
C ALA A 373 -8.20 23.49 -12.68
N ASP A 374 -9.27 24.25 -12.43
CA ASP A 374 -9.69 24.59 -11.06
C ASP A 374 -9.96 23.35 -10.18
N LEU A 375 -10.50 22.28 -10.76
CA LEU A 375 -10.81 21.03 -10.08
C LEU A 375 -9.69 19.98 -10.16
N ASP A 376 -8.55 20.31 -10.81
CA ASP A 376 -7.38 19.43 -10.81
C ASP A 376 -6.79 19.37 -9.40
N GLU A 377 -6.67 18.21 -8.84
CA GLU A 377 -6.12 18.00 -7.50
C GLU A 377 -4.62 17.69 -7.51
N SER A 378 -4.00 17.62 -8.68
CA SER A 378 -2.55 17.58 -8.78
C SER A 378 -1.93 18.86 -8.24
N PHE A 379 -0.71 18.74 -7.73
CA PHE A 379 0.05 19.89 -7.24
C PHE A 379 1.54 19.74 -7.54
N ARG A 380 2.21 20.88 -7.49
CA ARG A 380 3.66 20.95 -7.45
C ARG A 380 4.09 21.94 -6.38
N TYR A 381 5.15 21.62 -5.63
CA TYR A 381 5.95 22.61 -4.92
C TYR A 381 7.40 22.56 -5.39
N CYS A 382 7.96 23.73 -5.63
CA CYS A 382 9.35 23.86 -6.09
C CYS A 382 9.93 25.18 -5.58
N ASN A 383 11.25 25.37 -5.72
CA ASN A 383 11.82 26.67 -5.46
C ASN A 383 12.30 27.35 -6.74
N SER A 384 12.38 28.68 -6.69
CA SER A 384 13.05 29.54 -7.69
C SER A 384 13.99 30.48 -6.95
N GLY A 385 15.27 30.12 -6.86
CA GLY A 385 16.17 30.70 -5.89
C GLY A 385 15.68 30.43 -4.47
N ALA A 386 15.57 31.47 -3.65
CA ALA A 386 15.05 31.38 -2.29
C ALA A 386 13.52 31.33 -2.21
N ASP A 387 12.78 31.69 -3.27
CA ASP A 387 11.33 31.66 -3.26
C ASP A 387 10.82 30.21 -3.32
N VAL A 388 9.83 29.86 -2.49
CA VAL A 388 9.11 28.58 -2.50
C VAL A 388 7.75 28.77 -3.17
N LEU A 389 7.50 28.01 -4.22
CA LEU A 389 6.31 28.09 -5.06
C LEU A 389 5.46 26.83 -4.82
N ILE A 390 4.21 26.98 -4.36
CA ILE A 390 3.29 25.85 -4.12
C ILE A 390 2.01 26.11 -4.90
N TYR A 391 1.69 25.27 -5.86
CA TYR A 391 0.56 25.45 -6.74
C TYR A 391 -0.05 24.14 -7.26
N GLY A 392 -1.32 24.20 -7.61
CA GLY A 392 -2.14 23.13 -8.16
C GLY A 392 -3.47 23.71 -8.59
N GLY A 393 -4.49 22.86 -8.81
CA GLY A 393 -5.83 23.36 -9.10
C GLY A 393 -6.41 24.16 -7.92
N LYS A 394 -7.15 25.20 -8.24
CA LYS A 394 -7.58 26.26 -7.31
C LYS A 394 -8.51 25.75 -6.22
N ALA A 395 -9.34 24.73 -6.51
CA ALA A 395 -10.29 24.19 -5.53
C ALA A 395 -9.58 23.45 -4.38
N ARG A 396 -8.65 22.53 -4.67
CA ARG A 396 -8.01 21.67 -3.68
C ARG A 396 -6.53 21.40 -3.95
N GLY A 397 -6.08 21.38 -5.21
CA GLY A 397 -4.73 20.99 -5.57
C GLY A 397 -3.65 21.80 -4.86
N THR A 398 -3.73 23.13 -4.87
CA THR A 398 -2.81 24.01 -4.15
C THR A 398 -2.78 23.70 -2.64
N MET A 399 -3.95 23.55 -2.03
CA MET A 399 -4.10 23.20 -0.61
C MET A 399 -3.40 21.87 -0.28
N TYR A 400 -3.60 20.83 -1.11
CA TYR A 400 -2.94 19.54 -0.95
C TYR A 400 -1.42 19.66 -1.11
N GLY A 401 -0.95 20.55 -1.98
CA GLY A 401 0.47 20.87 -2.12
C GLY A 401 1.08 21.44 -0.84
N VAL A 402 0.37 22.33 -0.14
CA VAL A 402 0.82 22.86 1.15
C VAL A 402 0.86 21.75 2.22
N MET A 403 -0.16 20.87 2.27
CA MET A 403 -0.16 19.76 3.22
C MET A 403 1.00 18.78 2.93
N ALA A 404 1.26 18.47 1.67
CA ALA A 404 2.38 17.64 1.26
C ALA A 404 3.73 18.26 1.64
N TYR A 405 3.89 19.58 1.45
CA TYR A 405 5.09 20.30 1.86
C TYR A 405 5.32 20.21 3.38
N LEU A 406 4.27 20.43 4.18
CA LEU A 406 4.34 20.30 5.64
C LEU A 406 4.73 18.87 6.07
N GLU A 407 4.22 17.86 5.39
CA GLU A 407 4.52 16.46 5.70
C GLU A 407 5.92 16.03 5.24
N ASN A 408 6.28 16.32 3.99
CA ASN A 408 7.48 15.79 3.35
C ASN A 408 8.74 16.57 3.77
N GLU A 409 8.65 17.90 3.81
CA GLU A 409 9.81 18.78 4.06
C GLU A 409 9.93 19.15 5.55
N LEU A 410 8.80 19.39 6.21
CA LEU A 410 8.81 19.83 7.59
C LEU A 410 8.54 18.72 8.60
N GLY A 411 8.08 17.54 8.15
CA GLY A 411 7.91 16.33 8.96
C GLY A 411 6.64 16.31 9.82
N CYS A 412 5.66 17.18 9.52
CA CYS A 412 4.36 17.15 10.20
C CYS A 412 3.61 15.86 9.91
N ARG A 413 2.82 15.39 10.90
CA ARG A 413 1.89 14.26 10.73
C ARG A 413 0.55 14.60 11.35
N PHE A 414 -0.52 14.32 10.62
CA PHE A 414 -1.91 14.58 11.00
C PHE A 414 -2.65 13.25 11.14
N TYR A 415 -2.33 12.49 12.20
CA TYR A 415 -2.79 11.10 12.37
C TYR A 415 -4.29 10.99 12.61
N THR A 416 -4.84 11.85 13.51
CA THR A 416 -6.27 11.93 13.78
C THR A 416 -6.70 13.40 13.87
N PRO A 417 -8.00 13.71 13.97
CA PRO A 417 -8.45 15.08 14.21
C PRO A 417 -7.79 15.75 15.41
N GLU A 418 -7.50 14.97 16.46
CA GLU A 418 -6.96 15.45 17.75
C GLU A 418 -5.42 15.28 17.84
N VAL A 419 -4.83 14.37 17.08
CA VAL A 419 -3.42 14.00 17.22
C VAL A 419 -2.61 14.44 16.02
N ASN A 420 -1.85 15.52 16.20
CA ASN A 420 -0.89 16.05 15.26
C ASN A 420 0.51 15.90 15.86
N VAL A 421 1.46 15.34 15.11
CA VAL A 421 2.87 15.28 15.51
C VAL A 421 3.64 16.34 14.75
N ILE A 422 4.12 17.33 15.48
CA ILE A 422 4.77 18.53 14.96
C ILE A 422 6.21 18.58 15.51
N PRO A 423 7.23 18.35 14.66
CA PRO A 423 8.62 18.36 15.12
C PRO A 423 9.04 19.78 15.49
N LYS A 424 9.68 19.94 16.64
CA LYS A 424 10.27 21.23 17.04
C LYS A 424 11.69 21.33 16.42
N ARG A 425 11.95 22.40 15.68
CA ARG A 425 13.23 22.63 15.01
C ARG A 425 13.70 24.07 15.22
N ASN A 426 14.96 24.26 15.55
CA ASN A 426 15.56 25.58 15.71
C ASN A 426 15.93 26.21 14.36
N GLU A 427 16.22 25.39 13.36
CA GLU A 427 16.62 25.83 12.03
C GLU A 427 16.15 24.82 10.98
N VAL A 428 15.73 25.34 9.81
CA VAL A 428 15.49 24.56 8.60
C VAL A 428 16.12 25.30 7.43
N THR A 429 16.89 24.57 6.64
CA THR A 429 17.45 25.03 5.37
C THR A 429 17.02 24.07 4.25
N PHE A 430 16.89 24.60 3.04
CA PHE A 430 16.73 23.80 1.83
C PHE A 430 17.69 24.33 0.75
N TYR A 431 17.94 23.54 -0.27
CA TYR A 431 18.79 23.92 -1.41
C TYR A 431 18.10 23.68 -2.74
N CYS A 432 17.24 22.70 -2.80
CA CYS A 432 16.40 22.42 -3.96
C CYS A 432 15.10 21.78 -3.49
N LEU A 433 14.00 22.30 -3.96
CA LEU A 433 12.68 21.75 -3.80
C LEU A 433 12.10 21.52 -5.18
N ASP A 434 11.67 20.32 -5.48
CA ASP A 434 10.87 20.02 -6.67
C ASP A 434 10.13 18.71 -6.46
N HIS A 435 8.85 18.83 -6.20
CA HIS A 435 7.98 17.68 -5.91
C HIS A 435 6.61 17.91 -6.51
N SER A 436 6.08 16.89 -7.16
CA SER A 436 4.73 16.92 -7.73
C SER A 436 4.01 15.61 -7.46
N GLU A 437 2.71 15.70 -7.18
CA GLU A 437 1.84 14.55 -7.00
C GLU A 437 0.51 14.76 -7.72
N LYS A 438 -0.15 13.65 -8.01
CA LYS A 438 -1.53 13.60 -8.49
C LYS A 438 -2.25 12.44 -7.79
N PRO A 439 -3.56 12.55 -7.55
CA PRO A 439 -4.30 11.47 -6.92
C PRO A 439 -4.34 10.22 -7.81
N GLY A 440 -4.13 9.06 -7.20
CA GLY A 440 -4.31 7.75 -7.85
C GLY A 440 -5.79 7.41 -8.06
N ILE A 441 -6.67 7.87 -7.15
CA ILE A 441 -8.12 7.74 -7.22
C ILE A 441 -8.73 9.13 -7.18
N ARG A 442 -9.63 9.45 -8.11
CA ARG A 442 -10.23 10.79 -8.24
C ARG A 442 -11.13 11.13 -7.06
N VAL A 443 -12.05 10.24 -6.68
CA VAL A 443 -12.96 10.43 -5.55
C VAL A 443 -12.60 9.47 -4.43
N ARG A 444 -12.20 10.02 -3.30
CA ARG A 444 -11.63 9.31 -2.17
C ARG A 444 -12.53 9.51 -0.97
N ASN A 445 -13.28 8.46 -0.60
CA ASN A 445 -14.22 8.49 0.50
C ASN A 445 -13.85 7.43 1.54
N ASP A 446 -13.19 7.88 2.60
CA ASP A 446 -12.94 7.11 3.79
C ASP A 446 -14.13 7.28 4.74
N PHE A 447 -14.73 6.17 5.15
CA PHE A 447 -15.97 6.20 5.92
C PHE A 447 -15.78 5.78 7.38
N TYR A 448 -14.58 6.00 7.92
CA TYR A 448 -14.32 5.96 9.36
C TYR A 448 -14.80 7.24 10.05
N PHE A 449 -15.12 7.15 11.33
CA PHE A 449 -15.57 8.28 12.16
C PHE A 449 -14.61 9.48 12.10
N GLU A 450 -13.32 9.23 12.11
CA GLU A 450 -12.24 10.23 12.03
C GLU A 450 -12.30 11.06 10.74
N ALA A 451 -12.66 10.42 9.63
CA ALA A 451 -12.71 11.05 8.31
C ALA A 451 -13.92 12.00 8.12
N PHE A 452 -14.91 11.98 9.02
CA PHE A 452 -15.99 12.95 9.01
C PHE A 452 -15.57 14.33 9.52
N ASN A 453 -14.37 14.46 10.12
CA ASN A 453 -13.81 15.77 10.41
C ASN A 453 -13.29 16.40 9.10
N PRO A 454 -13.87 17.52 8.62
CA PRO A 454 -13.52 18.07 7.31
C PRO A 454 -12.09 18.62 7.25
N ILE A 455 -11.53 19.04 8.37
CA ILE A 455 -10.16 19.56 8.45
C ILE A 455 -9.17 18.39 8.37
N TRP A 456 -9.41 17.30 9.12
CA TRP A 456 -8.60 16.10 9.02
C TRP A 456 -8.66 15.49 7.60
N ALA A 457 -9.86 15.40 7.04
CA ALA A 457 -10.07 14.91 5.68
C ALA A 457 -9.25 15.72 4.66
N ALA A 458 -9.28 17.07 4.74
CA ALA A 458 -8.53 17.96 3.88
C ALA A 458 -7.01 17.77 4.04
N ARG A 459 -6.51 17.72 5.28
CA ARG A 459 -5.09 17.48 5.58
C ARG A 459 -4.61 16.13 5.03
N ASN A 460 -5.47 15.11 5.02
CA ASN A 460 -5.18 13.78 4.51
C ASN A 460 -5.68 13.56 3.06
N ARG A 461 -5.99 14.63 2.32
CA ARG A 461 -6.32 14.63 0.88
C ARG A 461 -7.58 13.85 0.52
N MET A 462 -8.55 13.73 1.45
CA MET A 462 -9.85 13.13 1.20
C MET A 462 -10.80 14.17 0.60
N ASN A 463 -11.63 13.77 -0.38
CA ASN A 463 -12.55 14.67 -1.11
C ASN A 463 -13.94 14.09 -1.34
N GLY A 464 -14.22 12.85 -0.92
CA GLY A 464 -15.52 12.20 -1.08
C GLY A 464 -16.37 12.27 0.19
N THR A 465 -17.70 12.28 0.02
CA THR A 465 -18.66 12.11 1.12
C THR A 465 -19.95 11.45 0.63
N LEU A 466 -20.61 10.70 1.49
CA LEU A 466 -21.92 10.07 1.26
C LEU A 466 -23.03 10.78 2.04
N GLY A 467 -23.10 12.08 1.99
CA GLY A 467 -24.22 12.83 2.56
C GLY A 467 -24.29 12.93 4.09
N PHE A 468 -23.40 12.27 4.84
CA PHE A 468 -23.38 12.31 6.30
C PHE A 468 -22.56 13.48 6.87
N SER A 469 -21.62 14.01 6.10
CA SER A 469 -20.87 15.20 6.47
C SER A 469 -21.19 16.36 5.56
N LYS A 470 -21.23 17.57 6.12
CA LYS A 470 -21.40 18.77 5.31
C LYS A 470 -20.10 19.11 4.59
N SER A 471 -20.20 19.42 3.30
CA SER A 471 -19.09 20.00 2.55
C SER A 471 -18.63 21.30 3.21
N ASN A 472 -17.32 21.45 3.41
CA ASN A 472 -16.75 22.67 3.94
C ASN A 472 -16.06 23.47 2.81
N PRO A 473 -16.63 24.59 2.36
CA PRO A 473 -16.06 25.40 1.28
C PRO A 473 -14.66 25.96 1.58
N GLN A 474 -14.33 26.18 2.86
CA GLN A 474 -13.01 26.69 3.26
C GLN A 474 -11.88 25.72 2.89
N VAL A 475 -12.17 24.43 2.80
CA VAL A 475 -11.21 23.39 2.39
C VAL A 475 -11.52 22.84 1.00
N GLY A 476 -12.10 23.65 0.14
CA GLY A 476 -12.36 23.34 -1.26
C GLY A 476 -13.56 22.43 -1.54
N GLY A 477 -14.38 22.16 -0.51
CA GLY A 477 -15.56 21.31 -0.62
C GLY A 477 -15.23 19.84 -0.86
N THR A 478 -16.26 19.07 -1.22
CA THR A 478 -16.17 17.63 -1.49
C THR A 478 -16.97 17.24 -2.73
N GLU A 479 -16.68 16.11 -3.35
CA GLU A 479 -17.56 15.48 -4.32
C GLU A 479 -18.68 14.74 -3.58
N ASN A 480 -19.86 15.39 -3.55
CA ASN A 480 -20.97 14.92 -2.74
C ASN A 480 -21.85 13.93 -3.49
N TYR A 481 -22.22 12.86 -2.79
CA TYR A 481 -23.17 11.84 -3.23
C TYR A 481 -24.41 11.91 -2.32
N TRP A 482 -25.58 12.22 -2.93
CA TRP A 482 -26.81 12.30 -2.17
C TRP A 482 -27.44 10.91 -1.98
N ALA A 483 -27.51 10.47 -0.75
CA ALA A 483 -28.20 9.27 -0.27
C ALA A 483 -27.78 7.93 -0.93
N VAL A 484 -28.44 6.86 -0.53
CA VAL A 484 -28.45 5.50 -1.09
C VAL A 484 -29.78 4.85 -0.73
N HIS A 485 -30.16 3.75 -1.38
CA HIS A 485 -31.41 3.03 -1.11
C HIS A 485 -32.64 3.91 -1.21
N THR A 486 -32.75 4.66 -2.32
CA THR A 486 -33.65 5.81 -2.44
C THR A 486 -35.03 5.46 -2.98
N PHE A 487 -35.32 4.23 -3.36
CA PHE A 487 -36.62 3.90 -3.91
C PHE A 487 -37.78 4.28 -2.97
N TYR A 488 -37.74 3.88 -1.70
CA TYR A 488 -38.79 4.24 -0.75
C TYR A 488 -38.70 5.69 -0.23
N PRO A 489 -37.53 6.28 0.02
CA PRO A 489 -37.44 7.73 0.18
C PRO A 489 -38.07 8.57 -0.94
N LEU A 490 -37.98 8.09 -2.19
CA LEU A 490 -38.60 8.73 -3.35
C LEU A 490 -40.06 8.31 -3.57
N MET A 491 -40.45 7.12 -3.13
CA MET A 491 -41.83 6.58 -3.25
C MET A 491 -42.24 5.87 -1.97
N PRO A 492 -42.55 6.63 -0.88
CA PRO A 492 -42.95 6.02 0.39
C PRO A 492 -44.20 5.18 0.26
N PRO A 493 -44.24 3.94 0.77
CA PRO A 493 -45.43 3.06 0.72
C PRO A 493 -46.64 3.70 1.41
N GLU A 494 -46.47 4.48 2.45
CA GLU A 494 -47.51 5.15 3.21
C GLU A 494 -48.29 6.15 2.34
N GLU A 495 -47.62 6.77 1.36
CA GLU A 495 -48.21 7.73 0.44
C GLU A 495 -48.93 7.05 -0.72
N PHE A 496 -48.37 5.96 -1.26
CA PHE A 496 -48.82 5.43 -2.54
C PHE A 496 -49.49 4.04 -2.45
N TYR A 497 -49.04 3.13 -1.60
CA TYR A 497 -49.40 1.70 -1.69
C TYR A 497 -50.91 1.45 -1.60
N LYS A 498 -51.61 2.15 -0.71
CA LYS A 498 -53.05 1.93 -0.52
C LYS A 498 -53.88 2.22 -1.77
N LYS A 499 -53.43 3.20 -2.59
CA LYS A 499 -54.16 3.63 -3.80
C LYS A 499 -53.56 3.01 -5.08
N HIS A 500 -52.26 2.71 -5.06
CA HIS A 500 -51.45 2.28 -6.19
C HIS A 500 -50.54 1.12 -5.83
N PRO A 501 -51.08 -0.05 -5.42
CA PRO A 501 -50.24 -1.22 -5.11
C PRO A 501 -49.41 -1.67 -6.31
N GLU A 502 -49.85 -1.39 -7.54
CA GLU A 502 -49.13 -1.72 -8.79
C GLU A 502 -47.78 -0.98 -8.94
N TYR A 503 -47.47 0.03 -8.13
CA TYR A 503 -46.18 0.70 -8.11
C TYR A 503 -45.09 -0.13 -7.43
N TYR A 504 -45.48 -1.14 -6.63
CA TYR A 504 -44.58 -1.95 -5.82
C TYR A 504 -44.44 -3.38 -6.41
N SER A 505 -43.50 -4.14 -5.90
CA SER A 505 -43.15 -5.46 -6.43
C SER A 505 -44.37 -6.42 -6.45
N LEU A 506 -44.52 -7.11 -7.56
CA LEU A 506 -45.37 -8.30 -7.65
C LEU A 506 -44.51 -9.49 -7.24
N ILE A 507 -44.90 -10.18 -6.15
CA ILE A 507 -44.19 -11.36 -5.66
C ILE A 507 -45.26 -12.46 -5.49
N GLU A 508 -45.04 -13.61 -6.12
CA GLU A 508 -45.97 -14.76 -6.07
C GLU A 508 -47.44 -14.36 -6.31
N GLY A 509 -47.65 -13.48 -7.28
CA GLY A 509 -49.01 -13.01 -7.68
C GLY A 509 -49.60 -11.93 -6.77
N LYS A 510 -48.90 -11.46 -5.73
CA LYS A 510 -49.37 -10.40 -4.82
C LYS A 510 -48.50 -9.19 -4.91
N ARG A 511 -49.11 -7.99 -4.87
CA ARG A 511 -48.36 -6.75 -4.71
C ARG A 511 -48.02 -6.56 -3.25
N ILE A 512 -46.72 -6.35 -2.98
CA ILE A 512 -46.19 -6.17 -1.61
C ILE A 512 -45.22 -4.99 -1.58
N TYR A 513 -45.08 -4.36 -0.42
CA TYR A 513 -44.08 -3.32 -0.17
C TYR A 513 -43.16 -3.67 1.00
N GLU A 514 -43.57 -4.56 1.90
CA GLU A 514 -42.74 -5.00 3.02
C GLU A 514 -41.53 -5.78 2.51
N HIS A 515 -40.32 -5.32 2.85
CA HIS A 515 -39.08 -5.92 2.38
C HIS A 515 -39.03 -6.18 0.86
N ALA A 516 -39.56 -5.24 0.06
CA ALA A 516 -39.69 -5.37 -1.39
C ALA A 516 -39.18 -4.13 -2.14
N GLN A 517 -39.31 -4.15 -3.45
CA GLN A 517 -38.82 -3.12 -4.36
C GLN A 517 -40.00 -2.43 -5.07
N LEU A 518 -39.68 -1.55 -6.04
CA LEU A 518 -40.65 -0.92 -6.92
C LEU A 518 -40.84 -1.73 -8.21
N CYS A 519 -41.98 -1.52 -8.89
CA CYS A 519 -42.25 -2.04 -10.23
C CYS A 519 -41.62 -1.09 -11.27
N LEU A 520 -40.35 -1.32 -11.68
CA LEU A 520 -39.60 -0.41 -12.51
C LEU A 520 -40.11 -0.22 -13.94
N THR A 521 -41.01 -1.12 -14.40
CA THR A 521 -41.65 -0.96 -15.72
C THR A 521 -42.97 -0.21 -15.66
N ASN A 522 -43.38 0.24 -14.47
CA ASN A 522 -44.57 1.08 -14.33
C ASN A 522 -44.22 2.54 -14.72
N PRO A 523 -44.93 3.15 -15.71
CA PRO A 523 -44.59 4.50 -16.20
C PRO A 523 -44.84 5.59 -15.18
N ASP A 524 -45.78 5.42 -14.25
CA ASP A 524 -46.02 6.43 -13.21
C ASP A 524 -44.88 6.40 -12.18
N VAL A 525 -44.32 5.23 -11.86
CA VAL A 525 -43.14 5.12 -11.01
C VAL A 525 -41.98 5.89 -11.62
N LEU A 526 -41.71 5.73 -12.93
CA LEU A 526 -40.66 6.46 -13.63
C LEU A 526 -40.90 7.97 -13.56
N LYS A 527 -42.12 8.43 -13.83
CA LYS A 527 -42.49 9.85 -13.80
C LYS A 527 -42.30 10.44 -12.40
N ILE A 528 -42.81 9.78 -11.37
CA ILE A 528 -42.76 10.28 -9.98
C ILE A 528 -41.31 10.36 -9.51
N ILE A 529 -40.50 9.33 -9.74
CA ILE A 529 -39.08 9.33 -9.35
C ILE A 529 -38.32 10.44 -10.06
N THR A 530 -38.52 10.60 -11.38
CA THR A 530 -37.88 11.65 -12.16
C THR A 530 -38.23 13.05 -11.63
N GLU A 531 -39.51 13.30 -11.36
CA GLU A 531 -39.96 14.59 -10.81
C GLU A 531 -39.38 14.84 -9.42
N ARG A 532 -39.33 13.86 -8.55
CA ARG A 532 -38.80 13.96 -7.18
C ARG A 532 -37.29 14.16 -7.17
N ILE A 533 -36.54 13.48 -8.04
CA ILE A 533 -35.09 13.72 -8.20
C ILE A 533 -34.83 15.12 -8.71
N LYS A 534 -35.54 15.61 -9.75
CA LYS A 534 -35.42 16.99 -10.23
C LYS A 534 -35.77 18.03 -9.16
N LYS A 535 -36.77 17.72 -8.34
CA LYS A 535 -37.11 18.56 -7.18
C LYS A 535 -35.97 18.59 -6.18
N ARG A 536 -35.38 17.41 -5.84
CA ARG A 536 -34.25 17.31 -4.93
C ARG A 536 -33.03 18.09 -5.46
N MET A 537 -32.73 18.01 -6.74
CA MET A 537 -31.65 18.78 -7.38
C MET A 537 -31.81 20.30 -7.24
N ARG A 538 -33.05 20.78 -7.30
CA ARG A 538 -33.32 22.21 -7.04
C ARG A 538 -33.22 22.61 -5.57
N GLU A 539 -33.64 21.72 -4.66
CA GLU A 539 -33.63 21.96 -3.21
C GLU A 539 -32.25 21.79 -2.55
N SER A 540 -31.40 20.98 -3.13
CA SER A 540 -30.09 20.65 -2.60
C SER A 540 -29.06 20.59 -3.74
N PRO A 541 -28.78 21.74 -4.40
CA PRO A 541 -27.93 21.77 -5.62
C PRO A 541 -26.45 21.49 -5.37
N GLU A 542 -26.02 21.41 -4.11
CA GLU A 542 -24.64 21.16 -3.69
C GLU A 542 -24.15 19.74 -3.99
N TYR A 543 -25.06 18.77 -4.20
CA TYR A 543 -24.68 17.42 -4.58
C TYR A 543 -24.33 17.32 -6.06
N LEU A 544 -23.32 16.51 -6.37
CA LEU A 544 -22.93 16.17 -7.75
C LEU A 544 -23.71 14.96 -8.25
N ILE A 545 -23.90 13.95 -7.41
CA ILE A 545 -24.51 12.67 -7.73
C ILE A 545 -25.79 12.50 -6.91
N TYR A 546 -26.91 12.18 -7.57
CA TYR A 546 -28.21 11.90 -6.91
C TYR A 546 -28.59 10.44 -7.13
N ASP A 547 -28.84 9.75 -6.04
CA ASP A 547 -29.06 8.30 -6.07
C ASP A 547 -30.49 7.93 -6.51
N VAL A 548 -30.54 6.91 -7.37
CA VAL A 548 -31.78 6.19 -7.76
C VAL A 548 -31.45 4.71 -7.71
N SER A 549 -31.62 4.09 -6.54
CA SER A 549 -31.24 2.70 -6.30
C SER A 549 -32.25 1.92 -5.48
N GLN A 550 -32.11 0.60 -5.55
CA GLN A 550 -32.93 -0.36 -4.80
C GLN A 550 -32.86 -0.14 -3.29
N ASN A 551 -33.93 -0.52 -2.58
CA ASN A 551 -33.92 -0.64 -1.14
C ASN A 551 -32.94 -1.76 -0.70
N ASP A 552 -32.48 -1.72 0.54
CA ASP A 552 -31.57 -2.73 1.12
C ASP A 552 -32.30 -4.04 1.45
N TRP A 553 -33.06 -4.52 0.47
CA TRP A 553 -33.84 -5.76 0.54
C TRP A 553 -33.80 -6.47 -0.81
N HIS A 554 -34.22 -7.75 -0.81
CA HIS A 554 -34.47 -8.52 -2.02
C HIS A 554 -35.89 -8.23 -2.61
N ASN A 555 -36.53 -9.21 -3.19
CA ASN A 555 -37.86 -9.18 -3.75
C ASN A 555 -38.05 -8.15 -4.89
N PRO A 556 -37.23 -8.21 -5.98
CA PRO A 556 -37.51 -7.47 -7.19
C PRO A 556 -38.84 -7.88 -7.83
N CYS A 557 -39.46 -6.99 -8.59
CA CYS A 557 -40.79 -7.21 -9.15
C CYS A 557 -40.81 -8.34 -10.19
N GLN A 558 -41.70 -9.33 -9.99
CA GLN A 558 -41.87 -10.50 -10.83
C GLN A 558 -42.95 -10.31 -11.90
N CYS A 559 -43.46 -9.11 -12.17
CA CYS A 559 -44.45 -8.91 -13.23
C CYS A 559 -43.86 -9.19 -14.61
N ASP A 560 -44.69 -9.61 -15.57
CA ASP A 560 -44.25 -9.99 -16.93
C ASP A 560 -43.35 -8.95 -17.63
N LYS A 561 -43.69 -7.66 -17.48
CA LYS A 561 -42.92 -6.58 -18.08
C LYS A 561 -41.50 -6.46 -17.48
N CYS A 562 -41.38 -6.52 -16.16
CA CYS A 562 -40.07 -6.52 -15.50
C CYS A 562 -39.26 -7.75 -15.89
N GLN A 563 -39.90 -8.94 -15.82
CA GLN A 563 -39.22 -10.19 -16.13
C GLN A 563 -38.84 -10.33 -17.61
N ALA A 564 -39.54 -9.68 -18.54
CA ALA A 564 -39.16 -9.64 -19.95
C ALA A 564 -37.80 -8.92 -20.16
N ILE A 565 -37.55 -7.83 -19.41
CA ILE A 565 -36.26 -7.12 -19.46
C ILE A 565 -35.18 -7.95 -18.78
N VAL A 566 -35.43 -8.50 -17.60
CA VAL A 566 -34.50 -9.37 -16.87
C VAL A 566 -34.08 -10.54 -17.76
N LYS A 567 -35.04 -11.23 -18.40
CA LYS A 567 -34.76 -12.34 -19.31
C LYS A 567 -33.91 -11.92 -20.53
N ARG A 568 -34.19 -10.74 -21.09
CA ARG A 568 -33.39 -10.21 -22.22
C ARG A 568 -31.96 -9.91 -21.84
N GLU A 569 -31.75 -9.26 -20.69
CA GLU A 569 -30.44 -8.83 -20.20
C GLU A 569 -29.71 -9.91 -19.38
N GLY A 570 -30.40 -10.98 -18.99
CA GLY A 570 -29.86 -12.09 -18.20
C GLY A 570 -29.67 -11.82 -16.70
N THR A 571 -29.93 -10.59 -16.25
CA THR A 571 -29.69 -10.13 -14.86
C THR A 571 -30.68 -9.06 -14.44
N GLU A 572 -30.92 -8.94 -13.12
CA GLU A 572 -31.75 -7.87 -12.54
C GLU A 572 -31.11 -6.49 -12.71
N SER A 573 -29.79 -6.41 -12.79
CA SER A 573 -29.07 -5.16 -13.11
C SER A 573 -29.49 -4.59 -14.46
N GLY A 574 -29.86 -5.44 -15.42
CA GLY A 574 -30.39 -5.00 -16.71
C GLY A 574 -31.68 -4.21 -16.60
N LEU A 575 -32.59 -4.65 -15.74
CA LEU A 575 -33.82 -3.92 -15.43
C LEU A 575 -33.51 -2.61 -14.69
N MET A 576 -32.56 -2.63 -13.74
CA MET A 576 -32.13 -1.43 -13.01
C MET A 576 -31.55 -0.39 -13.95
N ILE A 577 -30.59 -0.75 -14.78
CA ILE A 577 -29.94 0.17 -15.72
C ILE A 577 -30.93 0.69 -16.76
N TRP A 578 -31.86 -0.17 -17.24
CA TRP A 578 -32.93 0.25 -18.13
C TRP A 578 -33.81 1.36 -17.53
N PHE A 579 -34.14 1.25 -16.26
CA PHE A 579 -34.93 2.25 -15.54
C PHE A 579 -34.13 3.53 -15.27
N VAL A 580 -32.92 3.38 -14.73
CA VAL A 580 -32.06 4.51 -14.36
C VAL A 580 -31.64 5.34 -15.56
N ASN A 581 -31.41 4.72 -16.71
CA ASN A 581 -31.10 5.44 -17.97
C ASN A 581 -32.22 6.42 -18.34
N GLN A 582 -33.49 6.02 -18.21
CA GLN A 582 -34.62 6.90 -18.54
C GLN A 582 -34.71 8.10 -17.57
N VAL A 583 -34.41 7.88 -16.29
CA VAL A 583 -34.32 8.97 -15.31
C VAL A 583 -33.15 9.91 -15.69
N ALA A 584 -31.99 9.35 -16.03
CA ALA A 584 -30.78 10.07 -16.38
C ALA A 584 -30.96 10.92 -17.64
N GLU A 585 -31.56 10.37 -18.71
CA GLU A 585 -31.91 11.09 -19.93
C GLU A 585 -32.87 12.26 -19.68
N ALA A 586 -33.84 12.06 -18.79
CA ALA A 586 -34.79 13.11 -18.45
C ALA A 586 -34.15 14.23 -17.58
N VAL A 587 -33.22 13.86 -16.71
CA VAL A 587 -32.50 14.79 -15.82
C VAL A 587 -31.46 15.62 -16.61
N GLU A 588 -30.71 15.02 -17.53
CA GLU A 588 -29.66 15.69 -18.31
C GLU A 588 -30.16 16.95 -19.03
N LYS A 589 -31.42 16.95 -19.46
CA LYS A 589 -32.04 18.10 -20.15
C LYS A 589 -32.11 19.35 -19.29
N ASP A 590 -32.33 19.19 -17.99
CA ASP A 590 -32.51 20.31 -17.04
C ASP A 590 -31.26 20.55 -16.18
N PHE A 591 -30.43 19.51 -16.00
CA PHE A 591 -29.25 19.48 -15.12
C PHE A 591 -28.08 18.75 -15.79
N PRO A 592 -27.47 19.34 -16.85
CA PRO A 592 -26.43 18.64 -17.64
C PRO A 592 -25.12 18.39 -16.90
N ASP A 593 -24.92 19.05 -15.75
CA ASP A 593 -23.74 18.93 -14.89
C ASP A 593 -23.93 17.90 -13.75
N LYS A 594 -25.11 17.27 -13.64
CA LYS A 594 -25.45 16.33 -12.56
C LYS A 594 -25.47 14.89 -13.04
N PHE A 595 -25.18 13.98 -12.10
CA PHE A 595 -25.17 12.55 -12.33
C PHE A 595 -26.28 11.83 -11.55
N ILE A 596 -26.73 10.71 -12.11
CA ILE A 596 -27.61 9.76 -11.42
C ILE A 596 -26.79 8.57 -10.95
N GLY A 597 -26.73 8.38 -9.64
CA GLY A 597 -26.10 7.21 -9.02
C GLY A 597 -27.03 6.01 -8.97
N THR A 598 -26.51 4.81 -9.10
CA THR A 598 -27.23 3.56 -8.84
C THR A 598 -26.29 2.51 -8.28
N LEU A 599 -26.87 1.46 -7.64
CA LEU A 599 -26.11 0.39 -7.03
C LEU A 599 -26.05 -0.85 -7.94
N ALA A 600 -24.86 -1.44 -8.04
CA ALA A 600 -24.64 -2.83 -8.46
C ALA A 600 -24.34 -3.64 -7.19
N TYR A 601 -25.37 -4.09 -6.51
CA TYR A 601 -25.32 -4.61 -5.15
C TYR A 601 -26.22 -5.85 -4.98
N GLN A 602 -25.66 -6.90 -4.39
CA GLN A 602 -26.36 -8.18 -4.18
C GLN A 602 -27.00 -8.67 -5.50
N TYR A 603 -28.31 -8.77 -5.59
CA TYR A 603 -29.02 -9.31 -6.74
C TYR A 603 -28.88 -8.47 -8.04
N THR A 604 -28.43 -7.22 -7.94
CA THR A 604 -28.09 -6.36 -9.10
C THR A 604 -26.58 -6.25 -9.35
N ARG A 605 -25.72 -7.00 -8.66
CA ARG A 605 -24.26 -6.91 -8.80
C ARG A 605 -23.76 -7.35 -10.17
N THR A 606 -24.26 -8.50 -10.66
CA THR A 606 -23.83 -9.06 -11.95
C THR A 606 -24.21 -8.15 -13.11
N PRO A 607 -23.27 -7.77 -13.99
CA PRO A 607 -23.53 -6.85 -15.09
C PRO A 607 -24.54 -7.35 -16.11
N PRO A 608 -25.30 -6.45 -16.78
CA PRO A 608 -26.23 -6.82 -17.83
C PRO A 608 -25.53 -7.23 -19.12
N LYS A 609 -26.23 -7.98 -19.97
CA LYS A 609 -25.68 -8.52 -21.21
C LYS A 609 -25.44 -7.45 -22.29
N SER A 610 -26.37 -6.54 -22.50
CA SER A 610 -26.33 -5.63 -23.64
C SER A 610 -26.57 -4.17 -23.33
N ILE A 611 -27.38 -3.86 -22.33
CA ILE A 611 -27.68 -2.48 -21.97
C ILE A 611 -26.46 -1.82 -21.29
N ARG A 612 -26.20 -0.57 -21.70
CA ARG A 612 -25.10 0.23 -21.12
C ARG A 612 -25.68 1.37 -20.29
N PRO A 613 -25.03 1.72 -19.16
CA PRO A 613 -25.38 2.93 -18.41
C PRO A 613 -25.22 4.18 -19.31
N HIS A 614 -26.14 5.12 -19.15
CA HIS A 614 -26.08 6.42 -19.84
C HIS A 614 -24.85 7.23 -19.37
N ASN A 615 -24.42 8.21 -20.18
CA ASN A 615 -23.16 8.96 -19.94
C ASN A 615 -23.15 9.71 -18.59
N ASN A 616 -24.31 10.12 -18.05
CA ASN A 616 -24.42 10.75 -16.74
C ASN A 616 -24.89 9.76 -15.63
N VAL A 617 -24.72 8.45 -15.84
CA VAL A 617 -24.99 7.43 -14.82
C VAL A 617 -23.68 7.00 -14.14
N VAL A 618 -23.67 7.03 -12.82
CA VAL A 618 -22.62 6.48 -11.97
C VAL A 618 -23.08 5.12 -11.42
N VAL A 619 -22.41 4.06 -11.80
CA VAL A 619 -22.64 2.72 -11.22
C VAL A 619 -21.72 2.55 -10.02
N ARG A 620 -22.29 2.26 -8.84
CA ARG A 620 -21.54 1.94 -7.63
C ARG A 620 -21.59 0.45 -7.38
N LEU A 621 -20.46 -0.24 -7.66
CA LEU A 621 -20.28 -1.68 -7.46
C LEU A 621 -19.88 -1.96 -6.02
N CYS A 622 -20.59 -2.90 -5.37
CA CYS A 622 -20.38 -3.26 -3.98
C CYS A 622 -19.67 -4.61 -3.85
N SER A 623 -18.72 -4.71 -2.90
CA SER A 623 -17.91 -5.91 -2.64
C SER A 623 -18.36 -6.74 -1.43
N ILE A 624 -19.56 -6.53 -0.90
CA ILE A 624 -20.02 -7.08 0.40
C ILE A 624 -19.92 -8.61 0.52
N GLU A 625 -20.05 -9.34 -0.60
CA GLU A 625 -19.98 -10.82 -0.60
C GLU A 625 -18.55 -11.37 -0.73
N CYS A 626 -17.53 -10.48 -0.75
CA CYS A 626 -16.14 -10.87 -0.90
C CYS A 626 -15.57 -11.49 0.38
N CYS A 627 -14.53 -12.28 0.21
CA CYS A 627 -13.58 -12.60 1.27
C CYS A 627 -12.67 -11.39 1.50
N PHE A 628 -12.56 -10.93 2.74
CA PHE A 628 -11.72 -9.80 3.14
C PHE A 628 -10.38 -10.23 3.75
N ALA A 629 -10.09 -11.54 3.79
CA ALA A 629 -8.79 -12.08 4.23
C ALA A 629 -7.74 -12.04 3.12
N HIS A 630 -8.15 -12.14 1.86
CA HIS A 630 -7.28 -12.22 0.69
C HIS A 630 -7.70 -11.21 -0.37
N ASP A 631 -6.74 -10.73 -1.16
CA ASP A 631 -7.01 -9.74 -2.20
C ASP A 631 -7.92 -10.27 -3.33
N PHE A 632 -8.51 -9.35 -4.09
CA PHE A 632 -9.47 -9.67 -5.13
C PHE A 632 -8.93 -10.58 -6.25
N LYS A 633 -7.61 -10.52 -6.53
CA LYS A 633 -7.00 -11.30 -7.62
C LYS A 633 -6.64 -12.72 -7.20
N SER A 634 -6.18 -12.90 -5.97
CA SER A 634 -5.63 -14.18 -5.50
C SER A 634 -6.69 -15.11 -4.89
N CYS A 635 -7.77 -14.57 -4.33
CA CYS A 635 -8.78 -15.34 -3.64
C CYS A 635 -9.75 -16.06 -4.58
N SER A 636 -9.98 -17.36 -4.33
CA SER A 636 -10.94 -18.15 -5.10
C SER A 636 -12.39 -17.68 -4.91
N GLU A 637 -12.75 -17.20 -3.73
CA GLU A 637 -14.10 -16.69 -3.41
C GLU A 637 -14.36 -15.33 -4.07
N ASN A 638 -13.33 -14.54 -4.35
CA ASN A 638 -13.44 -13.22 -4.97
C ASN A 638 -13.51 -13.25 -6.50
N LYS A 639 -13.38 -14.42 -7.12
CA LYS A 639 -13.37 -14.57 -8.60
C LYS A 639 -14.64 -14.00 -9.27
N SER A 640 -15.81 -14.21 -8.67
CA SER A 640 -17.08 -13.69 -9.22
C SER A 640 -17.11 -12.15 -9.19
N PHE A 641 -16.68 -11.55 -8.08
CA PHE A 641 -16.58 -10.10 -7.95
C PHE A 641 -15.56 -9.52 -8.95
N LEU A 642 -14.38 -10.13 -9.08
CA LEU A 642 -13.36 -9.68 -10.04
C LEU A 642 -13.87 -9.76 -11.49
N SER A 643 -14.67 -10.77 -11.83
CA SER A 643 -15.32 -10.89 -13.13
C SER A 643 -16.34 -9.76 -13.36
N ASP A 644 -17.19 -9.52 -12.36
CA ASP A 644 -18.18 -8.43 -12.41
C ASP A 644 -17.50 -7.07 -12.52
N LEU A 645 -16.43 -6.82 -11.73
CA LEU A 645 -15.63 -5.59 -11.77
C LEU A 645 -15.07 -5.32 -13.17
N LYS A 646 -14.44 -6.32 -13.80
CA LYS A 646 -13.88 -6.19 -15.15
C LYS A 646 -14.96 -5.87 -16.18
N THR A 647 -16.12 -6.50 -16.05
CA THR A 647 -17.23 -6.28 -16.98
C THR A 647 -17.83 -4.89 -16.77
N TRP A 648 -18.14 -4.49 -15.55
CA TRP A 648 -18.62 -3.14 -15.24
C TRP A 648 -17.62 -2.05 -15.67
N SER A 649 -16.32 -2.28 -15.49
CA SER A 649 -15.26 -1.36 -15.97
C SER A 649 -15.32 -1.10 -17.49
N SER A 650 -15.79 -2.08 -18.26
CA SER A 650 -15.95 -1.94 -19.71
C SER A 650 -17.29 -1.34 -20.14
N LEU A 651 -18.31 -1.42 -19.27
CA LEU A 651 -19.69 -1.01 -19.58
C LEU A 651 -20.01 0.39 -19.05
N ALA A 652 -19.60 0.69 -17.83
CA ALA A 652 -19.98 1.92 -17.13
C ALA A 652 -19.05 3.09 -17.49
N PRO A 653 -19.57 4.24 -17.94
CA PRO A 653 -18.75 5.42 -18.17
C PRO A 653 -18.16 5.98 -16.85
N HIS A 654 -18.84 5.76 -15.73
CA HIS A 654 -18.43 6.16 -14.40
C HIS A 654 -18.64 5.00 -13.44
N LEU A 655 -17.54 4.32 -13.08
CA LEU A 655 -17.54 3.22 -12.11
C LEU A 655 -17.03 3.73 -10.75
N TYR A 656 -17.89 3.64 -9.74
CA TYR A 656 -17.54 3.84 -8.34
C TYR A 656 -17.55 2.49 -7.63
N ILE A 657 -16.80 2.40 -6.54
CA ILE A 657 -16.76 1.20 -5.70
C ILE A 657 -17.25 1.54 -4.30
N TRP A 658 -18.03 0.63 -3.76
CA TRP A 658 -18.36 0.57 -2.34
C TRP A 658 -17.69 -0.66 -1.78
N ASP A 659 -16.52 -0.47 -1.17
CA ASP A 659 -15.77 -1.53 -0.50
C ASP A 659 -16.05 -1.54 1.01
N TYR A 660 -15.72 -2.63 1.68
CA TYR A 660 -16.05 -2.89 3.08
C TYR A 660 -14.77 -3.31 3.82
N VAL A 661 -14.38 -2.55 4.87
CA VAL A 661 -13.08 -2.72 5.52
C VAL A 661 -13.16 -3.06 7.01
N VAL A 662 -14.36 -3.32 7.54
CA VAL A 662 -14.61 -3.56 8.96
C VAL A 662 -15.59 -4.71 9.18
N ASN A 663 -15.56 -5.29 10.37
CA ASN A 663 -16.57 -6.25 10.81
C ASN A 663 -17.84 -5.53 11.29
N PHE A 664 -18.91 -5.55 10.53
CA PHE A 664 -20.15 -4.83 10.85
C PHE A 664 -20.91 -5.38 12.05
N SER A 665 -20.75 -6.68 12.33
CA SER A 665 -21.35 -7.32 13.50
C SER A 665 -20.57 -7.05 14.78
N HIS A 666 -19.28 -6.67 14.68
CA HIS A 666 -18.37 -6.51 15.81
C HIS A 666 -17.26 -5.47 15.51
N TYR A 667 -17.58 -4.18 15.45
CA TYR A 667 -16.65 -3.10 15.15
C TYR A 667 -15.38 -3.11 16.00
N LEU A 668 -15.51 -3.50 17.29
CA LEU A 668 -14.40 -3.50 18.24
C LEU A 668 -13.52 -4.75 18.13
N MET A 669 -13.94 -5.79 17.42
CA MET A 669 -13.21 -7.06 17.37
C MET A 669 -12.04 -7.00 16.39
N PRO A 670 -10.92 -7.72 16.65
CA PRO A 670 -9.85 -7.82 15.65
C PRO A 670 -10.36 -8.29 14.28
N TYR A 671 -9.96 -7.58 13.23
CA TYR A 671 -10.36 -7.87 11.85
C TYR A 671 -9.14 -7.79 10.92
N PRO A 672 -8.37 -8.89 10.79
CA PRO A 672 -7.04 -8.87 10.19
C PRO A 672 -7.05 -8.78 8.65
N ASN A 673 -7.42 -7.63 8.11
CA ASN A 673 -7.52 -7.38 6.67
C ASN A 673 -6.59 -6.27 6.14
N PHE A 674 -5.63 -5.79 6.93
CA PHE A 674 -4.73 -4.71 6.48
C PHE A 674 -3.91 -5.07 5.24
N LYS A 675 -3.50 -6.34 5.13
CA LYS A 675 -2.67 -6.82 4.01
C LYS A 675 -3.38 -6.77 2.65
N VAL A 676 -4.72 -6.70 2.63
CA VAL A 676 -5.50 -6.68 1.38
C VAL A 676 -5.90 -5.29 0.93
N LEU A 677 -5.83 -4.27 1.79
CA LEU A 677 -6.27 -2.90 1.46
C LEU A 677 -5.53 -2.35 0.24
N GLN A 678 -4.20 -2.39 0.25
CA GLN A 678 -3.40 -1.87 -0.87
C GLN A 678 -3.62 -2.65 -2.18
N PRO A 679 -3.47 -3.98 -2.25
CA PRO A 679 -3.67 -4.72 -3.51
C PRO A 679 -5.12 -4.63 -4.01
N ASN A 680 -6.12 -4.48 -3.13
CA ASN A 680 -7.50 -4.25 -3.55
C ASN A 680 -7.66 -2.88 -4.20
N ILE A 681 -7.21 -1.79 -3.57
CA ILE A 681 -7.26 -0.44 -4.15
C ILE A 681 -6.50 -0.36 -5.47
N GLN A 682 -5.33 -1.02 -5.58
CA GLN A 682 -4.60 -1.13 -6.85
C GLN A 682 -5.43 -1.85 -7.93
N THR A 683 -6.07 -2.96 -7.57
CA THR A 683 -6.95 -3.71 -8.49
C THR A 683 -8.14 -2.87 -8.96
N LEU A 684 -8.76 -2.10 -8.06
CA LEU A 684 -9.86 -1.20 -8.38
C LEU A 684 -9.41 -0.09 -9.34
N ARG A 685 -8.25 0.53 -9.10
CA ARG A 685 -7.65 1.54 -9.99
C ARG A 685 -7.37 0.97 -11.39
N GLU A 686 -6.79 -0.21 -11.48
CA GLU A 686 -6.50 -0.91 -12.75
C GLU A 686 -7.77 -1.20 -13.57
N ASN A 687 -8.94 -1.28 -12.91
CA ASN A 687 -10.23 -1.48 -13.53
C ASN A 687 -11.06 -0.18 -13.63
N ASN A 688 -10.40 0.96 -13.84
CA ASN A 688 -11.01 2.26 -14.14
C ASN A 688 -12.01 2.76 -13.06
N SER A 689 -11.85 2.34 -11.82
CA SER A 689 -12.66 2.87 -10.72
C SER A 689 -12.26 4.31 -10.44
N ILE A 690 -13.14 5.25 -10.69
CA ILE A 690 -12.88 6.69 -10.51
C ILE A 690 -13.18 7.19 -9.12
N GLY A 691 -13.99 6.46 -8.34
CA GLY A 691 -14.31 6.77 -6.95
C GLY A 691 -14.34 5.50 -6.11
N ILE A 692 -13.78 5.57 -4.91
CA ILE A 692 -13.79 4.47 -3.94
C ILE A 692 -14.30 5.00 -2.60
N MET A 693 -15.29 4.30 -2.04
CA MET A 693 -15.75 4.46 -0.68
C MET A 693 -15.38 3.22 0.12
N GLU A 694 -14.61 3.41 1.18
CA GLU A 694 -14.23 2.37 2.13
C GLU A 694 -15.18 2.41 3.32
N GLN A 695 -16.27 1.62 3.30
CA GLN A 695 -17.23 1.60 4.40
C GLN A 695 -16.64 0.98 5.66
N ALA A 696 -16.77 1.70 6.77
CA ALA A 696 -16.07 1.42 8.01
C ALA A 696 -16.93 1.69 9.25
N ALA A 697 -16.34 1.70 10.44
CA ALA A 697 -17.01 2.06 11.69
C ALA A 697 -17.23 3.58 11.76
N TYR A 698 -18.37 4.06 11.29
CA TYR A 698 -18.63 5.49 11.10
C TYR A 698 -19.42 6.16 12.23
N GLN A 699 -20.14 5.40 13.06
CA GLN A 699 -21.09 5.96 14.03
C GLN A 699 -20.42 6.48 15.30
N SER A 700 -19.26 5.92 15.67
CA SER A 700 -18.45 6.39 16.79
C SER A 700 -17.00 5.94 16.61
N ARG A 701 -16.09 6.59 17.34
CA ARG A 701 -14.71 6.10 17.41
C ARG A 701 -14.63 4.74 18.13
N GLY A 702 -13.47 4.09 18.06
CA GLY A 702 -13.18 2.85 18.79
C GLY A 702 -13.33 1.57 17.99
N GLY A 703 -13.56 1.65 16.69
CA GLY A 703 -13.43 0.50 15.80
C GLY A 703 -12.04 -0.11 15.86
N GLU A 704 -11.90 -1.35 15.39
CA GLU A 704 -10.62 -2.05 15.36
C GLU A 704 -9.58 -1.22 14.59
N PHE A 705 -8.56 -0.72 15.30
CA PHE A 705 -7.54 0.18 14.75
C PHE A 705 -8.09 1.30 13.85
N SER A 706 -9.25 1.88 14.18
CA SER A 706 -9.95 2.83 13.32
C SER A 706 -9.07 4.00 12.90
N GLU A 707 -8.29 4.56 13.83
CA GLU A 707 -7.40 5.69 13.58
C GLU A 707 -6.28 5.33 12.57
N LEU A 708 -5.66 4.16 12.74
CA LEU A 708 -4.63 3.66 11.83
C LEU A 708 -5.23 3.33 10.46
N LYS A 709 -6.39 2.66 10.42
CA LYS A 709 -7.03 2.27 9.17
C LYS A 709 -7.47 3.48 8.35
N ALA A 710 -8.09 4.46 8.99
CA ALA A 710 -8.45 5.73 8.35
C ALA A 710 -7.21 6.42 7.77
N TYR A 711 -6.15 6.55 8.56
CA TYR A 711 -4.90 7.15 8.09
C TYR A 711 -4.28 6.39 6.91
N LEU A 712 -4.20 5.06 6.99
CA LEU A 712 -3.65 4.23 5.92
C LEU A 712 -4.50 4.31 4.64
N ILE A 713 -5.83 4.19 4.75
CA ILE A 713 -6.76 4.28 3.61
C ILE A 713 -6.61 5.63 2.92
N SER A 714 -6.50 6.73 3.66
CA SER A 714 -6.29 8.05 3.07
C SER A 714 -5.02 8.10 2.21
N ARG A 715 -3.93 7.47 2.66
CA ARG A 715 -2.66 7.39 1.91
C ARG A 715 -2.79 6.51 0.67
N LEU A 716 -3.44 5.36 0.80
CA LEU A 716 -3.65 4.41 -0.30
C LEU A 716 -4.59 4.95 -1.38
N LEU A 717 -5.65 5.66 -1.01
CA LEU A 717 -6.55 6.28 -1.98
C LEU A 717 -5.88 7.46 -2.71
N TRP A 718 -4.96 8.18 -2.05
CA TRP A 718 -4.16 9.21 -2.70
C TRP A 718 -3.08 8.60 -3.61
N ASN A 719 -2.29 7.69 -3.08
CA ASN A 719 -1.22 6.99 -3.80
C ASN A 719 -1.30 5.48 -3.55
N PRO A 720 -1.98 4.71 -4.39
CA PRO A 720 -2.09 3.26 -4.24
C PRO A 720 -0.74 2.50 -4.26
N ASP A 721 0.32 3.14 -4.73
CA ASP A 721 1.66 2.55 -4.83
C ASP A 721 2.59 3.00 -3.71
N CYS A 722 2.08 3.69 -2.68
CA CYS A 722 2.89 4.05 -1.52
C CYS A 722 3.29 2.80 -0.71
N ASP A 723 4.36 2.91 0.05
CA ASP A 723 4.81 1.86 0.96
C ASP A 723 3.88 1.77 2.18
N ALA A 724 2.91 0.87 2.15
CA ALA A 724 1.92 0.68 3.21
C ALA A 724 2.57 0.29 4.55
N ASP A 725 3.60 -0.56 4.54
CA ASP A 725 4.30 -0.98 5.76
C ASP A 725 5.04 0.19 6.42
N LYS A 726 5.62 1.08 5.60
CA LYS A 726 6.23 2.32 6.08
C LYS A 726 5.19 3.27 6.69
N VAL A 727 4.01 3.41 6.06
CA VAL A 727 2.90 4.22 6.61
C VAL A 727 2.43 3.68 7.95
N ILE A 728 2.22 2.35 8.05
CA ILE A 728 1.81 1.68 9.30
C ILE A 728 2.89 1.89 10.38
N THR A 729 4.15 1.70 10.03
CA THR A 729 5.27 1.85 10.96
C THR A 729 5.40 3.30 11.46
N ASP A 730 5.33 4.28 10.56
CA ASP A 730 5.33 5.71 10.89
C ASP A 730 4.18 6.07 11.86
N PHE A 731 2.97 5.56 11.59
CA PHE A 731 1.84 5.73 12.50
C PHE A 731 2.10 5.09 13.87
N MET A 732 2.52 3.82 13.90
CA MET A 732 2.72 3.09 15.16
C MET A 732 3.68 3.82 16.10
N TYR A 733 4.81 4.29 15.60
CA TYR A 733 5.79 4.99 16.42
C TYR A 733 5.43 6.45 16.68
N GLY A 734 4.85 7.15 15.72
CA GLY A 734 4.45 8.55 15.90
C GLY A 734 3.23 8.72 16.79
N TYR A 735 2.26 7.79 16.71
CA TYR A 735 1.01 7.86 17.47
C TYR A 735 1.12 7.27 18.88
N TYR A 736 1.87 6.15 19.04
CA TYR A 736 2.00 5.44 20.32
C TYR A 736 3.35 5.63 21.02
N GLY A 737 4.27 6.44 20.48
CA GLY A 737 5.59 6.67 21.07
C GLY A 737 6.34 5.37 21.34
N ARG A 738 6.97 5.21 22.50
CA ARG A 738 7.70 3.98 22.88
C ARG A 738 6.81 2.75 22.97
N ALA A 739 5.51 2.91 23.26
CA ALA A 739 4.56 1.81 23.26
C ALA A 739 4.28 1.25 21.84
N GLY A 740 4.58 2.02 20.80
CA GLY A 740 4.36 1.66 19.40
C GLY A 740 5.00 0.33 18.99
N LYS A 741 6.16 0.00 19.56
CA LYS A 741 6.80 -1.31 19.36
C LYS A 741 5.88 -2.49 19.75
N PHE A 742 5.22 -2.40 20.89
CA PHE A 742 4.35 -3.47 21.40
C PHE A 742 3.01 -3.47 20.68
N VAL A 743 2.44 -2.27 20.39
CA VAL A 743 1.20 -2.19 19.60
C VAL A 743 1.43 -2.76 18.18
N LYS A 744 2.60 -2.50 17.57
CA LYS A 744 2.99 -3.12 16.30
C LYS A 744 3.16 -4.64 16.42
N GLN A 745 3.72 -5.14 17.51
CA GLN A 745 3.83 -6.58 17.79
C GLN A 745 2.44 -7.24 17.86
N TYR A 746 1.48 -6.61 18.54
CA TYR A 746 0.10 -7.08 18.56
C TYR A 746 -0.52 -7.02 17.15
N PHE A 747 -0.31 -5.93 16.42
CA PHE A 747 -0.77 -5.80 15.03
C PHE A 747 -0.29 -6.98 14.18
N ASP A 748 1.02 -7.29 14.24
CA ASP A 748 1.60 -8.39 13.47
C ASP A 748 1.03 -9.75 13.91
N LEU A 749 0.83 -9.95 15.22
CA LEU A 749 0.19 -11.13 15.78
C LEU A 749 -1.21 -11.32 15.20
N ALA A 750 -2.02 -10.26 15.16
CA ALA A 750 -3.38 -10.29 14.61
C ALA A 750 -3.38 -10.56 13.10
N GLN A 751 -2.52 -9.85 12.32
CA GLN A 751 -2.45 -10.07 10.86
C GLN A 751 -1.95 -11.47 10.48
N ASN A 752 -1.22 -12.14 11.36
CA ASN A 752 -0.73 -13.50 11.13
C ASN A 752 -1.75 -14.60 11.49
N LEU A 753 -2.94 -14.25 11.96
CA LEU A 753 -4.06 -15.19 12.09
C LEU A 753 -4.55 -15.69 10.72
N ILE A 754 -4.36 -14.88 9.67
CA ILE A 754 -4.79 -15.23 8.33
C ILE A 754 -3.77 -16.16 7.67
N THR A 755 -4.27 -17.31 7.22
CA THR A 755 -3.56 -18.32 6.44
C THR A 755 -4.15 -18.40 5.04
N PRO A 756 -3.52 -19.06 4.06
CA PRO A 756 -4.11 -19.25 2.72
C PRO A 756 -5.48 -19.94 2.71
N GLN A 757 -5.86 -20.60 3.80
CA GLN A 757 -7.15 -21.30 3.95
C GLN A 757 -8.16 -20.53 4.79
N SER A 758 -7.76 -19.41 5.40
CA SER A 758 -8.65 -18.59 6.22
C SER A 758 -9.49 -17.68 5.32
N HIS A 759 -10.81 -17.71 5.47
CA HIS A 759 -11.69 -16.76 4.81
C HIS A 759 -12.45 -15.96 5.87
N ILE A 760 -12.47 -14.64 5.74
CA ILE A 760 -13.25 -13.77 6.61
C ILE A 760 -14.22 -12.91 5.81
N HIS A 761 -15.40 -12.71 6.37
CA HIS A 761 -16.48 -11.95 5.77
C HIS A 761 -16.92 -10.83 6.72
N PHE A 762 -17.79 -9.94 6.29
CA PHE A 762 -18.23 -8.76 7.04
C PHE A 762 -18.90 -9.07 8.40
N GLY A 763 -19.24 -10.32 8.68
CA GLY A 763 -19.88 -10.80 9.92
C GLY A 763 -19.03 -11.82 10.71
N LEU A 764 -17.70 -11.75 10.66
CA LEU A 764 -16.80 -12.62 11.43
C LEU A 764 -17.20 -12.66 12.90
N THR A 765 -17.34 -13.86 13.50
CA THR A 765 -17.81 -14.03 14.87
C THR A 765 -16.68 -14.22 15.89
N PRO A 766 -16.90 -13.89 17.18
CA PRO A 766 -15.91 -14.10 18.23
C PRO A 766 -15.53 -15.57 18.44
N GLU A 767 -16.42 -16.49 18.07
CA GLU A 767 -16.26 -17.94 18.22
C GLU A 767 -15.38 -18.56 17.13
N ASP A 768 -15.04 -17.77 16.10
CA ASP A 768 -14.23 -18.26 14.98
C ASP A 768 -12.91 -18.86 15.48
N PRO A 769 -12.50 -20.04 14.97
CA PRO A 769 -11.28 -20.73 15.41
C PRO A 769 -9.98 -19.95 15.26
N ILE A 770 -9.92 -18.92 14.39
CA ILE A 770 -8.73 -18.08 14.27
C ILE A 770 -8.40 -17.36 15.60
N PHE A 771 -9.40 -17.10 16.44
CA PHE A 771 -9.22 -16.48 17.75
C PHE A 771 -8.97 -17.52 18.83
N SER A 772 -7.82 -18.19 18.82
CA SER A 772 -7.46 -19.16 19.85
C SER A 772 -7.32 -18.49 21.23
N GLU A 773 -7.44 -19.27 22.30
CA GLU A 773 -7.19 -18.80 23.67
C GLU A 773 -5.75 -18.29 23.82
N THR A 774 -4.79 -18.97 23.18
CA THR A 774 -3.39 -18.54 23.15
C THR A 774 -3.26 -17.15 22.54
N PHE A 775 -3.92 -16.89 21.40
CA PHE A 775 -3.91 -15.56 20.76
C PHE A 775 -4.43 -14.49 21.72
N VAL A 776 -5.55 -14.72 22.41
CA VAL A 776 -6.13 -13.75 23.35
C VAL A 776 -5.19 -13.47 24.51
N ASN A 777 -4.56 -14.51 25.07
CA ASN A 777 -3.63 -14.37 26.18
C ASN A 777 -2.34 -13.63 25.78
N ASP A 778 -1.73 -14.00 24.65
CA ASP A 778 -0.54 -13.33 24.11
C ASP A 778 -0.83 -11.86 23.80
N ALA A 779 -1.98 -11.57 23.19
CA ALA A 779 -2.41 -10.22 22.91
C ALA A 779 -2.59 -9.37 24.18
N CYS A 780 -3.23 -9.94 25.22
CA CYS A 780 -3.34 -9.28 26.53
C CYS A 780 -1.96 -8.96 27.11
N GLN A 781 -1.04 -9.93 27.08
CA GLN A 781 0.33 -9.72 27.59
C GLN A 781 1.05 -8.62 26.86
N VAL A 782 0.98 -8.58 25.53
CA VAL A 782 1.61 -7.54 24.69
C VAL A 782 1.07 -6.15 25.05
N PHE A 783 -0.25 -6.00 25.24
CA PHE A 783 -0.82 -4.72 25.63
C PHE A 783 -0.45 -4.30 27.06
N GLU A 784 -0.33 -5.23 28.02
CA GLU A 784 0.15 -4.90 29.36
C GLU A 784 1.61 -4.41 29.33
N GLU A 785 2.47 -4.96 28.45
CA GLU A 785 3.82 -4.43 28.26
C GLU A 785 3.80 -3.05 27.55
N ALA A 786 2.91 -2.84 26.60
CA ALA A 786 2.73 -1.54 25.94
C ALA A 786 2.35 -0.43 26.95
N LEU A 787 1.41 -0.73 27.86
CA LEU A 787 0.95 0.21 28.90
C LEU A 787 2.06 0.60 29.87
N LYS A 788 2.97 -0.33 30.23
CA LYS A 788 4.09 -0.07 31.15
C LYS A 788 5.11 0.94 30.58
N VAL A 789 5.24 1.01 29.26
CA VAL A 789 6.25 1.84 28.59
C VAL A 789 5.67 3.09 27.94
N ALA A 790 4.38 3.35 28.10
CA ALA A 790 3.72 4.55 27.58
C ALA A 790 4.41 5.82 28.13
N ASP A 791 4.72 6.76 27.23
CA ASP A 791 5.53 7.95 27.55
C ASP A 791 4.83 8.94 28.47
N ASN A 792 3.49 8.97 28.40
CA ASN A 792 2.63 9.87 29.18
C ASN A 792 1.18 9.37 29.19
N ASP A 793 0.30 10.07 29.92
CA ASP A 793 -1.11 9.71 30.07
C ASP A 793 -1.89 9.70 28.74
N GLU A 794 -1.54 10.58 27.79
CA GLU A 794 -2.17 10.61 26.47
C GLU A 794 -1.86 9.34 25.70
N ILE A 795 -0.57 8.95 25.64
CA ILE A 795 -0.13 7.71 24.95
C ILE A 795 -0.70 6.50 25.66
N TYR A 796 -0.72 6.51 27.00
CA TYR A 796 -1.36 5.46 27.81
C TYR A 796 -2.83 5.28 27.39
N GLY A 797 -3.59 6.39 27.27
CA GLY A 797 -4.98 6.37 26.82
C GLY A 797 -5.15 5.83 25.40
N ARG A 798 -4.24 6.18 24.47
CA ARG A 798 -4.24 5.66 23.08
C ARG A 798 -3.98 4.14 23.07
N VAL A 799 -3.07 3.65 23.89
CA VAL A 799 -2.79 2.20 24.03
C VAL A 799 -4.01 1.49 24.63
N GLU A 800 -4.67 2.05 25.67
CA GLU A 800 -5.92 1.48 26.18
C GLU A 800 -7.02 1.41 25.11
N MET A 801 -7.11 2.42 24.24
CA MET A 801 -8.06 2.43 23.13
C MET A 801 -7.79 1.28 22.14
N ALA A 802 -6.52 1.06 21.74
CA ALA A 802 -6.15 -0.08 20.93
C ALA A 802 -6.39 -1.43 21.63
N TYR A 803 -6.26 -1.47 22.97
CA TYR A 803 -6.51 -2.67 23.77
C TYR A 803 -7.99 -3.09 23.78
N LEU A 804 -8.93 -2.17 23.50
CA LEU A 804 -10.36 -2.48 23.44
C LEU A 804 -10.69 -3.70 22.57
N GLN A 805 -9.96 -3.90 21.47
CA GLN A 805 -10.16 -5.03 20.54
C GLN A 805 -10.05 -6.37 21.28
N VAL A 806 -9.00 -6.52 22.06
CA VAL A 806 -8.71 -7.76 22.80
C VAL A 806 -9.61 -7.90 24.00
N LEU A 807 -9.88 -6.81 24.72
CA LEU A 807 -10.80 -6.81 25.86
C LEU A 807 -12.22 -7.17 25.42
N TYR A 808 -12.70 -6.64 24.29
CA TYR A 808 -13.99 -7.00 23.71
C TYR A 808 -14.06 -8.48 23.35
N LEU A 809 -13.07 -8.99 22.62
CA LEU A 809 -12.98 -10.40 22.23
C LEU A 809 -12.94 -11.31 23.47
N LYS A 810 -12.16 -10.96 24.48
CA LYS A 810 -12.09 -11.69 25.76
C LYS A 810 -13.43 -11.71 26.48
N CYS A 811 -14.13 -10.58 26.56
CA CYS A 811 -15.48 -10.50 27.14
C CYS A 811 -16.48 -11.37 26.38
N LYS A 812 -16.38 -11.47 25.04
CA LYS A 812 -17.26 -12.32 24.23
C LYS A 812 -16.97 -13.81 24.41
N ARG A 813 -15.69 -14.20 24.44
CA ARG A 813 -15.28 -15.61 24.49
C ARG A 813 -15.30 -16.21 25.90
N THR A 814 -14.89 -15.43 26.89
CA THR A 814 -14.76 -15.88 28.29
C THR A 814 -15.40 -14.87 29.25
N PRO A 815 -16.72 -14.62 29.16
CA PRO A 815 -17.39 -13.54 29.90
C PRO A 815 -17.25 -13.68 31.42
N VAL A 816 -17.28 -14.92 31.96
CA VAL A 816 -17.08 -15.18 33.40
C VAL A 816 -15.69 -14.74 33.81
N LEU A 817 -14.65 -15.19 33.12
CA LEU A 817 -13.27 -14.81 33.41
C LEU A 817 -13.07 -13.30 33.31
N ALA A 818 -13.55 -12.69 32.24
CA ALA A 818 -13.41 -11.25 32.00
C ALA A 818 -14.07 -10.40 33.10
N LYS A 819 -15.16 -10.90 33.70
CA LYS A 819 -15.84 -10.25 34.80
C LYS A 819 -14.98 -10.30 36.12
N TYR A 820 -14.37 -11.45 36.41
CA TYR A 820 -13.63 -11.65 37.67
C TYR A 820 -12.18 -11.17 37.62
N ASP A 821 -11.52 -11.15 36.48
CA ASP A 821 -10.12 -10.70 36.34
C ASP A 821 -9.97 -9.18 36.12
N GLY A 822 -11.09 -8.45 36.07
CA GLY A 822 -11.10 -7.00 35.87
C GLY A 822 -11.09 -6.53 34.41
N SER A 823 -11.00 -7.43 33.43
CA SER A 823 -10.99 -7.07 31.99
C SER A 823 -12.27 -6.36 31.57
N TYR A 824 -13.45 -6.82 32.03
CA TYR A 824 -14.72 -6.16 31.74
C TYR A 824 -14.82 -4.77 32.39
N ALA A 825 -14.36 -4.63 33.64
CA ALA A 825 -14.35 -3.32 34.32
C ALA A 825 -13.43 -2.32 33.59
N ARG A 826 -12.24 -2.77 33.14
CA ARG A 826 -11.34 -1.96 32.30
C ARG A 826 -12.02 -1.57 30.99
N PHE A 827 -12.63 -2.52 30.27
CA PHE A 827 -13.39 -2.27 29.07
C PHE A 827 -14.43 -1.18 29.26
N CYS A 828 -15.29 -1.30 30.30
CA CYS A 828 -16.32 -0.32 30.63
C CYS A 828 -15.75 1.08 30.92
N LYS A 829 -14.61 1.14 31.63
CA LYS A 829 -13.91 2.40 31.94
C LYS A 829 -13.46 3.10 30.65
N ILE A 830 -12.85 2.37 29.73
CA ILE A 830 -12.32 2.91 28.46
C ILE A 830 -13.47 3.38 27.56
N VAL A 831 -14.47 2.56 27.29
CA VAL A 831 -15.58 2.93 26.40
C VAL A 831 -16.36 4.15 26.92
N LYS A 832 -16.47 4.29 28.25
CA LYS A 832 -17.09 5.46 28.87
C LYS A 832 -16.23 6.72 28.70
N ARG A 833 -14.93 6.64 28.98
CA ARG A 833 -13.98 7.76 28.83
C ARG A 833 -13.93 8.25 27.39
N GLU A 834 -13.84 7.34 26.43
CA GLU A 834 -13.64 7.61 25.02
C GLU A 834 -14.93 7.79 24.21
N ALA A 835 -16.08 7.76 24.88
CA ALA A 835 -17.40 7.86 24.27
C ALA A 835 -17.63 6.88 23.10
N VAL A 836 -17.15 5.63 23.27
CA VAL A 836 -17.37 4.55 22.31
C VAL A 836 -18.80 4.04 22.45
N ASN A 837 -19.67 4.46 21.54
CA ASN A 837 -21.12 4.21 21.65
C ASN A 837 -21.63 3.07 20.78
N ASN A 838 -20.91 2.72 19.72
CA ASN A 838 -21.30 1.70 18.77
C ASN A 838 -20.29 0.56 18.74
N TYR A 839 -20.72 -0.66 19.08
CA TYR A 839 -19.89 -1.87 19.05
C TYR A 839 -20.15 -2.72 17.79
N ALA A 840 -21.17 -2.35 17.04
CA ALA A 840 -21.59 -2.94 15.78
C ALA A 840 -22.45 -1.92 15.02
N GLU A 841 -22.72 -2.16 13.75
CA GLU A 841 -23.61 -1.31 12.95
C GLU A 841 -25.04 -1.24 13.52
N ALA A 842 -25.51 -2.32 14.14
CA ALA A 842 -26.81 -2.38 14.81
C ALA A 842 -26.96 -1.42 16.02
N GLY A 843 -25.87 -0.78 16.47
CA GLY A 843 -25.90 0.28 17.49
C GLY A 843 -26.31 -0.17 18.88
N GLU A 844 -27.23 0.58 19.51
CA GLU A 844 -27.64 0.38 20.92
C GLU A 844 -28.14 -1.02 21.27
N PRO A 845 -28.99 -1.71 20.48
CA PRO A 845 -29.44 -3.05 20.81
C PRO A 845 -28.28 -4.04 20.96
N HIS A 846 -27.28 -3.96 20.11
CA HIS A 846 -26.09 -4.81 20.18
C HIS A 846 -25.24 -4.47 21.43
N ARG A 847 -25.00 -3.19 21.70
CA ARG A 847 -24.28 -2.72 22.89
C ARG A 847 -24.94 -3.20 24.18
N ALA A 848 -26.24 -3.02 24.29
CA ALA A 848 -27.00 -3.47 25.45
C ALA A 848 -26.98 -5.00 25.62
N ALA A 849 -27.05 -5.75 24.52
CA ALA A 849 -26.95 -7.21 24.56
C ALA A 849 -25.57 -7.67 25.03
N PHE A 850 -24.49 -7.02 24.59
CA PHE A 850 -23.14 -7.31 25.03
C PHE A 850 -22.97 -7.14 26.55
N HIS A 851 -23.39 -6.02 27.11
CA HIS A 851 -23.28 -5.79 28.55
C HIS A 851 -24.10 -6.78 29.36
N ARG A 852 -25.36 -7.03 28.99
CA ARG A 852 -26.20 -8.06 29.63
C ARG A 852 -25.56 -9.45 29.62
N MET A 853 -24.97 -9.85 28.50
CA MET A 853 -24.30 -11.15 28.37
C MET A 853 -23.18 -11.31 29.40
N VAL A 854 -22.30 -10.29 29.56
CA VAL A 854 -21.17 -10.37 30.51
C VAL A 854 -21.66 -10.29 31.96
N GLU A 855 -22.62 -9.40 32.27
CA GLU A 855 -23.13 -9.19 33.61
C GLU A 855 -23.87 -10.41 34.14
N MET A 856 -24.60 -11.12 33.28
CA MET A 856 -25.34 -12.33 33.63
C MET A 856 -24.49 -13.61 33.64
N ALA A 857 -23.25 -13.57 33.14
CA ALA A 857 -22.35 -14.72 33.17
C ALA A 857 -22.04 -15.16 34.62
N LYS A 858 -22.16 -16.50 34.85
CA LYS A 858 -22.04 -17.15 36.17
C LYS A 858 -20.79 -18.03 36.22
#